data_89dfca4e6a160a24e688f7cde39ed637
#
_entry.id   89dfca4e6a160a24e688f7cde39ed637
#
_cell.length_a   1.000
_cell.length_b   1.000
_cell.length_c   1.000
_cell.angle_alpha   90.00
_cell.angle_beta   90.00
_cell.angle_gamma   90.00
#
_symmetry.space_group_name_H-M   'P 1'
#
loop_
_entity.id
_entity.type
_entity.pdbx_description
1 polymer ?
#
loop_
_entity_poly.entity_id
_entity_poly.type
_entity_poly.pdbx_seq_one_letter_code
_entity_poly.pdbx_strand_id
1 'polypeptide(L)'
;MNKETLNKTIEETSKSLKDAESKLNDLQNELNNPSQNNEEYIMQIQARITVLNTTIENLKKGIDTAKQGLEALNSLDNIKEQEKQLKIAQNKVSEELSKASLELSQGESELKKASEQLKAAKEQAYEASDMTNKITPEMISNIVMAQNFAMPAGYVSDDDSKHLVKVGDKLSSIEELENLLLFDINGVGKIYLKDVAYISKVDNSKETYANINGNDGVMISLQKSSVSSTTEVTKNIGKTIDDIMKENDKVNITTLMDQGIYIEMIIDSVLDNLIVGGVLAIIVLLLFLKSFKPTIIIALSIPISLFVSMVLMYFSNITLNIISLSGLSLGVGMLVDNSIVVIENISKMRENKMSAAKASVYGAKQVSGAIFASTLTTICVFLPIVFADGITKQIFTDMGLTIAYSLLSSLIVSLTVVPAMSSKLLEKVEKKPSILFDRLINLYEKALRWALKHKVAVILPVVALLIFSVYKVGSMGTSFMPSMDSTEMSATLEMPIGSSKKDTIKMSDKIINNLMKIEDIETIGATDSTNSMLGKASDTTMSFFIKLKEDKKHSNTEIAKIIEERTKDFDCELKVSASNMDMGALAGSGIQVIIKGEDLDELKSIALDISKEIKPIKGIKEITTGLENPSPETRIIVDKNKAMEYGLTTVQIYQTIANEIKTDTSSTILTIGRNDYPVIVSNGDSLTKNELNNLTIEGTKDNEKVEVKISSIVSISDDESLSSISRENQSRYMTVTATIDSDYNVGLVGKDVKAKLDNYKVKDGYSIEIGGEMETISDAMGDLVLMITLAVVFVYLVMVAQFQSLLSPFIVMFTIPLAFTGGLLALLITGNDLSVVSMLGFLVLSGVVVNNGIVFVDYVNQLRATGMSKKEAIIETGRSRIRPILMTALTTILAMSTMALSNGMGAEMTQGLAIVSIGGLAYSTILTLVVIPILYDLMQRNEFKIIDIED
;
A
#
# COMPACT_ATOMS: atom_id res chain seq x y z
N MET A 1 20.08 23.11 -62.81
CA MET A 1 20.93 22.18 -62.05
C MET A 1 20.90 20.86 -62.82
N ASN A 2 22.02 20.31 -63.24
CA ASN A 2 22.03 19.10 -64.06
C ASN A 2 21.84 17.87 -63.17
N LYS A 3 21.49 16.72 -63.77
CA LYS A 3 21.19 15.45 -63.06
C LYS A 3 22.34 14.98 -62.14
N GLU A 4 23.57 15.25 -62.54
CA GLU A 4 24.78 14.92 -61.83
C GLU A 4 24.94 15.75 -60.53
N THR A 5 24.61 17.05 -60.61
CA THR A 5 24.64 17.95 -59.46
C THR A 5 23.56 17.62 -58.42
N LEU A 6 22.35 17.24 -58.89
CA LEU A 6 21.26 16.81 -58.03
C LEU A 6 21.59 15.47 -57.32
N ASN A 7 22.13 14.51 -58.04
CA ASN A 7 22.58 13.24 -57.44
C ASN A 7 23.68 13.47 -56.42
N LYS A 8 24.65 14.35 -56.71
CA LYS A 8 25.72 14.68 -55.77
C LYS A 8 25.17 15.41 -54.51
N THR A 9 24.20 16.29 -54.70
CA THR A 9 23.54 16.99 -53.60
C THR A 9 22.75 16.02 -52.71
N ILE A 10 22.04 15.05 -53.32
CA ILE A 10 21.32 14.01 -52.56
C ILE A 10 22.31 13.14 -51.76
N GLU A 11 23.44 12.76 -52.35
CA GLU A 11 24.46 11.94 -51.73
C GLU A 11 25.14 12.70 -50.56
N GLU A 12 25.57 13.93 -50.77
CA GLU A 12 26.18 14.79 -49.74
C GLU A 12 25.22 15.11 -48.60
N THR A 13 23.96 15.40 -48.91
CA THR A 13 22.93 15.69 -47.92
C THR A 13 22.54 14.43 -47.14
N SER A 14 22.48 13.28 -47.80
CA SER A 14 22.24 11.97 -47.16
C SER A 14 23.39 11.57 -46.24
N LYS A 15 24.62 11.91 -46.60
CA LYS A 15 25.78 11.69 -45.72
C LYS A 15 25.72 12.59 -44.47
N SER A 16 25.37 13.87 -44.68
CA SER A 16 25.18 14.84 -43.59
C SER A 16 24.00 14.47 -42.67
N LEU A 17 22.94 13.88 -43.23
CA LEU A 17 21.80 13.35 -42.50
C LEU A 17 22.23 12.19 -41.59
N LYS A 18 22.97 11.23 -42.11
CA LYS A 18 23.49 10.09 -41.31
C LYS A 18 24.43 10.54 -40.19
N ASP A 19 25.28 11.53 -40.47
CA ASP A 19 26.15 12.11 -39.41
C ASP A 19 25.38 12.82 -38.33
N ALA A 20 24.30 13.54 -38.70
CA ALA A 20 23.41 14.21 -37.75
C ALA A 20 22.61 13.19 -36.94
N GLU A 21 22.08 12.12 -37.55
CA GLU A 21 21.37 11.04 -36.88
C GLU A 21 22.28 10.27 -35.91
N SER A 22 23.56 10.05 -36.28
CA SER A 22 24.56 9.44 -35.39
C SER A 22 24.80 10.33 -34.16
N LYS A 23 25.03 11.63 -34.36
CA LYS A 23 25.23 12.60 -33.27
C LYS A 23 24.00 12.74 -32.38
N LEU A 24 22.80 12.63 -32.96
CA LEU A 24 21.56 12.63 -32.20
C LEU A 24 21.49 11.41 -31.28
N ASN A 25 21.83 10.24 -31.81
CA ASN A 25 21.84 9.01 -31.03
C ASN A 25 22.87 9.05 -29.88
N ASP A 26 24.05 9.60 -30.16
CA ASP A 26 25.11 9.80 -29.17
C ASP A 26 24.63 10.74 -28.04
N LEU A 27 23.99 11.85 -28.38
CA LEU A 27 23.44 12.79 -27.42
C LEU A 27 22.23 12.22 -26.66
N GLN A 28 21.41 11.36 -27.28
CA GLN A 28 20.31 10.66 -26.61
C GLN A 28 20.86 9.62 -25.61
N ASN A 29 21.93 8.92 -25.98
CA ASN A 29 22.61 7.98 -25.08
C ASN A 29 23.25 8.71 -23.91
N GLU A 30 23.83 9.88 -24.16
CA GLU A 30 24.42 10.74 -23.15
C GLU A 30 23.34 11.36 -22.22
N LEU A 31 22.17 11.64 -22.73
CA LEU A 31 21.01 12.09 -21.95
C LEU A 31 20.46 10.98 -21.05
N ASN A 32 20.45 9.75 -21.54
CA ASN A 32 19.98 8.59 -20.77
C ASN A 32 20.99 8.11 -19.72
N ASN A 33 22.28 8.48 -19.89
CA ASN A 33 23.35 8.10 -18.96
C ASN A 33 24.37 9.26 -18.86
N PRO A 34 23.96 10.37 -18.26
CA PRO A 34 24.76 11.60 -18.28
C PRO A 34 26.04 11.42 -17.49
N SER A 35 27.15 11.82 -18.11
CA SER A 35 28.48 11.80 -17.50
C SER A 35 28.64 12.80 -16.33
N GLN A 36 27.70 13.73 -16.20
CA GLN A 36 27.59 14.68 -15.10
C GLN A 36 26.12 14.85 -14.70
N ASN A 37 25.81 14.60 -13.43
CA ASN A 37 24.45 14.69 -12.90
C ASN A 37 24.11 16.15 -12.48
N ASN A 38 24.18 17.07 -13.41
CA ASN A 38 23.85 18.48 -13.21
C ASN A 38 22.69 18.88 -14.14
N GLU A 39 21.62 19.47 -13.57
CA GLU A 39 20.44 19.89 -14.33
C GLU A 39 20.77 20.82 -15.51
N GLU A 40 21.79 21.69 -15.33
CA GLU A 40 22.23 22.60 -16.39
C GLU A 40 22.88 21.85 -17.56
N TYR A 41 23.62 20.80 -17.28
CA TYR A 41 24.24 19.96 -18.29
C TYR A 41 23.17 19.15 -19.06
N ILE A 42 22.17 18.63 -18.34
CA ILE A 42 21.03 17.93 -18.96
C ILE A 42 20.23 18.87 -19.86
N MET A 43 19.99 20.09 -19.41
CA MET A 43 19.30 21.13 -20.20
C MET A 43 20.07 21.51 -21.45
N GLN A 44 21.40 21.59 -21.37
CA GLN A 44 22.24 21.83 -22.54
C GLN A 44 22.20 20.68 -23.56
N ILE A 45 22.19 19.43 -23.09
CA ILE A 45 22.04 18.27 -23.96
C ILE A 45 20.67 18.29 -24.63
N GLN A 46 19.59 18.56 -23.87
CA GLN A 46 18.22 18.67 -24.42
C GLN A 46 18.09 19.78 -25.48
N ALA A 47 18.72 20.94 -25.24
CA ALA A 47 18.76 22.01 -26.22
C ALA A 47 19.50 21.59 -27.50
N ARG A 48 20.61 20.91 -27.38
CA ARG A 48 21.38 20.37 -28.53
C ARG A 48 20.62 19.31 -29.29
N ILE A 49 19.89 18.41 -28.60
CA ILE A 49 18.99 17.42 -29.21
C ILE A 49 17.90 18.12 -30.00
N THR A 50 17.31 19.18 -29.47
CA THR A 50 16.23 19.94 -30.15
C THR A 50 16.75 20.59 -31.46
N VAL A 51 17.93 21.22 -31.39
CA VAL A 51 18.58 21.82 -32.57
C VAL A 51 18.92 20.74 -33.61
N LEU A 52 19.41 19.60 -33.16
CA LEU A 52 19.80 18.51 -34.05
C LEU A 52 18.58 17.85 -34.71
N ASN A 53 17.48 17.68 -33.98
CA ASN A 53 16.21 17.24 -34.55
C ASN A 53 15.68 18.16 -35.63
N THR A 54 15.75 19.49 -35.41
CA THR A 54 15.36 20.48 -36.43
C THR A 54 16.26 20.41 -37.66
N THR A 55 17.56 20.17 -37.44
CA THR A 55 18.54 20.03 -38.51
C THR A 55 18.27 18.76 -39.33
N ILE A 56 17.97 17.64 -38.68
CA ILE A 56 17.60 16.37 -39.34
C ILE A 56 16.31 16.54 -40.17
N GLU A 57 15.30 17.24 -39.62
CA GLU A 57 14.07 17.51 -40.37
C GLU A 57 14.29 18.36 -41.62
N ASN A 58 15.13 19.37 -41.52
CA ASN A 58 15.49 20.22 -42.66
C ASN A 58 16.32 19.46 -43.69
N LEU A 59 17.24 18.59 -43.29
CA LEU A 59 18.01 17.75 -44.19
C LEU A 59 17.10 16.74 -44.91
N LYS A 60 16.12 16.17 -44.25
CA LYS A 60 15.10 15.27 -44.86
C LYS A 60 14.28 16.01 -45.91
N LYS A 61 13.77 17.19 -45.56
CA LYS A 61 13.06 18.04 -46.51
C LYS A 61 13.93 18.43 -47.75
N GLY A 62 15.22 18.70 -47.50
CA GLY A 62 16.17 18.99 -48.59
C GLY A 62 16.36 17.81 -49.54
N ILE A 63 16.49 16.58 -49.00
CA ILE A 63 16.60 15.34 -49.80
C ILE A 63 15.33 15.10 -50.63
N ASP A 64 14.14 15.31 -50.01
CA ASP A 64 12.86 15.08 -50.71
C ASP A 64 12.65 16.10 -51.84
N THR A 65 13.03 17.35 -51.61
CA THR A 65 12.98 18.40 -52.65
C THR A 65 13.94 18.11 -53.81
N ALA A 66 15.15 17.63 -53.48
CA ALA A 66 16.14 17.25 -54.48
C ALA A 66 15.72 16.02 -55.30
N LYS A 67 15.01 15.04 -54.66
CA LYS A 67 14.44 13.87 -55.36
C LYS A 67 13.31 14.26 -56.29
N GLN A 68 12.41 15.15 -55.88
CA GLN A 68 11.34 15.71 -56.73
C GLN A 68 11.92 16.45 -57.93
N GLY A 69 13.01 17.21 -57.73
CA GLY A 69 13.74 17.87 -58.83
C GLY A 69 14.36 16.89 -59.82
N LEU A 70 14.84 15.71 -59.32
CA LEU A 70 15.41 14.65 -60.14
C LEU A 70 14.35 13.92 -60.95
N GLU A 71 13.16 13.68 -60.39
CA GLU A 71 12.02 13.11 -61.12
C GLU A 71 11.48 14.03 -62.21
N ALA A 72 11.43 15.36 -61.95
CA ALA A 72 11.07 16.32 -62.94
C ALA A 72 12.04 16.42 -64.13
N LEU A 73 13.33 16.20 -63.87
CA LEU A 73 14.38 16.18 -64.92
C LEU A 73 14.33 14.90 -65.77
N ASN A 74 13.89 13.76 -65.16
CA ASN A 74 13.75 12.50 -65.89
C ASN A 74 12.55 12.49 -66.87
N SER A 75 11.56 13.34 -66.65
CA SER A 75 10.38 13.48 -67.52
C SER A 75 10.58 14.45 -68.70
N LEU A 76 11.64 15.21 -68.70
CA LEU A 76 11.92 16.24 -69.70
C LEU A 76 12.78 15.82 -70.87
N ASP A 77 13.36 14.60 -70.85
CA ASP A 77 14.27 14.15 -71.91
C ASP A 77 13.57 13.75 -73.23
N ASN A 78 12.24 13.67 -73.24
CA ASN A 78 11.48 13.29 -74.46
C ASN A 78 10.91 14.40 -75.27
N ILE A 79 11.08 15.72 -74.98
CA ILE A 79 10.47 16.85 -75.68
C ILE A 79 11.52 17.74 -76.36
N LYS A 80 12.80 17.44 -76.26
CA LYS A 80 13.89 18.33 -76.65
C LYS A 80 14.31 18.27 -78.11
N GLU A 81 13.75 17.38 -78.93
CA GLU A 81 14.18 17.29 -80.34
C GLU A 81 13.40 18.17 -81.30
N GLN A 82 12.19 18.69 -80.99
CA GLN A 82 11.33 19.51 -81.89
C GLN A 82 11.37 21.02 -81.65
N GLU A 83 11.91 21.48 -80.55
CA GLU A 83 11.94 22.94 -80.27
C GLU A 83 13.17 23.69 -80.70
N LYS A 84 14.14 23.00 -81.29
CA LYS A 84 15.45 23.60 -81.61
C LYS A 84 15.45 24.59 -82.83
N GLN A 85 14.49 24.48 -83.66
CA GLN A 85 14.49 25.29 -84.91
C GLN A 85 13.62 26.59 -84.91
N LEU A 86 12.71 26.71 -83.87
CA LEU A 86 11.87 27.89 -83.79
C LEU A 86 12.52 28.98 -82.87
N LYS A 87 13.49 28.57 -82.13
CA LYS A 87 14.09 29.39 -81.04
C LYS A 87 15.20 30.37 -81.46
N ILE A 88 15.78 30.22 -82.72
CA ILE A 88 16.89 31.02 -83.10
C ILE A 88 16.49 32.41 -83.63
N ALA A 89 15.30 32.55 -84.10
CA ALA A 89 14.84 33.82 -84.69
C ALA A 89 14.16 34.74 -83.62
N GLN A 90 13.57 34.17 -82.57
CA GLN A 90 12.98 34.93 -81.46
C GLN A 90 14.00 35.42 -80.40
N ASN A 91 15.14 34.83 -80.36
CA ASN A 91 16.09 35.07 -79.29
C ASN A 91 16.85 36.41 -79.45
N LYS A 92 17.03 36.98 -80.68
CA LYS A 92 17.78 38.24 -80.81
C LYS A 92 17.00 39.51 -80.47
N VAL A 93 15.69 39.54 -80.59
CA VAL A 93 14.82 40.70 -80.22
C VAL A 93 14.46 40.60 -78.72
N SER A 94 14.31 39.37 -78.22
CA SER A 94 13.99 39.14 -76.82
C SER A 94 15.19 39.41 -75.88
N GLU A 95 16.42 39.28 -76.42
CA GLU A 95 17.62 39.39 -75.58
C GLU A 95 17.93 40.84 -75.16
N GLU A 96 17.68 41.83 -75.99
CA GLU A 96 17.90 43.25 -75.64
C GLU A 96 16.73 43.85 -74.82
N LEU A 97 15.48 43.37 -75.05
CA LEU A 97 14.35 43.79 -74.22
C LEU A 97 14.42 43.13 -72.83
N SER A 98 14.98 41.92 -72.83
CA SER A 98 15.14 41.18 -71.59
C SER A 98 16.24 41.79 -70.71
N LYS A 99 17.32 42.32 -71.25
CA LYS A 99 18.37 43.03 -70.53
C LYS A 99 17.89 44.29 -69.83
N ALA A 100 17.18 45.16 -70.60
CA ALA A 100 16.65 46.36 -70.00
C ALA A 100 15.54 46.11 -68.97
N SER A 101 14.70 45.11 -69.17
CA SER A 101 13.71 44.66 -68.17
C SER A 101 14.36 43.99 -66.96
N LEU A 102 15.48 43.33 -67.19
CA LEU A 102 16.22 42.67 -66.07
C LEU A 102 16.90 43.73 -65.17
N GLU A 103 17.51 44.78 -65.78
CA GLU A 103 18.13 45.85 -65.00
C GLU A 103 17.12 46.70 -64.24
N LEU A 104 15.92 46.96 -64.85
CA LEU A 104 14.81 47.63 -64.17
C LEU A 104 14.23 46.78 -63.00
N SER A 105 14.08 45.46 -63.23
CA SER A 105 13.57 44.51 -62.23
C SER A 105 14.59 44.29 -61.15
N GLN A 106 15.90 44.32 -61.46
CA GLN A 106 16.95 44.27 -60.45
C GLN A 106 16.98 45.54 -59.61
N GLY A 107 16.87 46.69 -60.15
CA GLY A 107 16.78 47.94 -59.42
C GLY A 107 15.53 48.09 -58.57
N GLU A 108 14.38 47.62 -59.03
CA GLU A 108 13.14 47.55 -58.24
C GLU A 108 13.29 46.54 -57.09
N SER A 109 13.90 45.38 -57.39
CA SER A 109 14.18 44.37 -56.35
C SER A 109 15.14 44.84 -55.29
N GLU A 110 16.21 45.59 -55.69
CA GLU A 110 17.19 46.16 -54.72
C GLU A 110 16.53 47.27 -53.88
N LEU A 111 15.71 48.13 -54.50
CA LEU A 111 14.96 49.19 -53.77
C LEU A 111 13.98 48.58 -52.78
N LYS A 112 13.26 47.52 -53.22
CA LYS A 112 12.32 46.81 -52.38
C LYS A 112 13.05 46.12 -51.21
N LYS A 113 14.18 45.45 -51.47
CA LYS A 113 14.99 44.87 -50.41
C LYS A 113 15.57 45.91 -49.45
N ALA A 114 16.04 47.05 -49.96
CA ALA A 114 16.53 48.13 -49.11
C ALA A 114 15.41 48.77 -48.28
N SER A 115 14.20 48.89 -48.83
CA SER A 115 13.02 49.35 -48.10
C SER A 115 12.57 48.35 -47.03
N GLU A 116 12.55 47.06 -47.37
CA GLU A 116 12.24 46.00 -46.41
C GLU A 116 13.30 45.90 -45.31
N GLN A 117 14.58 46.04 -45.65
CA GLN A 117 15.68 46.11 -44.66
C GLN A 117 15.59 47.34 -43.75
N LEU A 118 15.21 48.50 -44.30
CA LEU A 118 15.02 49.72 -43.52
C LEU A 118 13.79 49.58 -42.59
N LYS A 119 12.71 48.95 -43.09
CA LYS A 119 11.50 48.66 -42.29
C LYS A 119 11.81 47.69 -41.20
N ALA A 120 12.52 46.58 -41.49
CA ALA A 120 12.94 45.62 -40.52
C ALA A 120 13.91 46.19 -39.48
N ALA A 121 14.88 47.05 -39.93
CA ALA A 121 15.79 47.72 -38.99
C ALA A 121 15.09 48.73 -38.08
N LYS A 122 14.04 49.37 -38.62
CA LYS A 122 13.19 50.30 -37.85
C LYS A 122 12.29 49.57 -36.87
N GLU A 123 11.68 48.44 -37.26
CA GLU A 123 10.92 47.56 -36.38
C GLU A 123 11.81 46.98 -35.32
N GLN A 124 13.01 46.49 -35.63
CA GLN A 124 14.00 46.03 -34.67
C GLN A 124 14.42 47.12 -33.67
N ALA A 125 14.56 48.35 -34.13
CA ALA A 125 14.93 49.47 -33.25
C ALA A 125 13.76 49.83 -32.33
N TYR A 126 12.48 49.73 -32.79
CA TYR A 126 11.30 49.94 -31.96
C TYR A 126 11.12 48.80 -30.98
N GLU A 127 11.24 47.53 -31.41
CA GLU A 127 11.22 46.36 -30.54
C GLU A 127 12.36 46.38 -29.51
N ALA A 128 13.56 46.88 -29.95
CA ALA A 128 14.67 46.99 -29.01
C ALA A 128 14.47 48.10 -27.96
N SER A 129 13.65 49.12 -28.25
CA SER A 129 13.28 50.21 -27.32
C SER A 129 12.00 49.94 -26.52
N ASP A 130 11.19 48.99 -26.94
CA ASP A 130 10.00 48.59 -26.22
C ASP A 130 10.38 47.73 -25.01
N MET A 131 10.15 48.25 -23.81
CA MET A 131 10.46 47.60 -22.52
C MET A 131 9.30 46.80 -21.98
N THR A 132 8.07 47.02 -22.49
CA THR A 132 6.87 46.33 -21.97
C THR A 132 6.91 44.83 -22.16
N ASN A 133 7.57 44.34 -23.20
CA ASN A 133 7.75 42.91 -23.40
C ASN A 133 9.10 42.33 -22.89
N LYS A 134 9.97 43.15 -22.31
CA LYS A 134 11.29 42.72 -21.80
C LYS A 134 11.30 42.52 -20.31
N ILE A 135 10.46 43.19 -19.54
CA ILE A 135 10.35 43.08 -18.10
C ILE A 135 9.01 42.36 -17.80
N THR A 136 9.03 41.04 -17.83
CA THR A 136 7.86 40.21 -17.52
C THR A 136 7.97 39.65 -16.10
N PRO A 137 6.88 39.35 -15.42
CA PRO A 137 6.89 38.69 -14.11
C PRO A 137 7.70 37.38 -14.12
N GLU A 138 7.66 36.64 -15.20
CA GLU A 138 8.45 35.42 -15.36
C GLU A 138 9.96 35.71 -15.40
N MET A 139 10.36 36.76 -16.07
CA MET A 139 11.77 37.14 -16.13
C MET A 139 12.26 37.63 -14.76
N ILE A 140 11.44 38.39 -14.04
CA ILE A 140 11.73 38.82 -12.65
C ILE A 140 11.85 37.58 -11.76
N SER A 141 10.91 36.65 -11.84
CA SER A 141 10.92 35.38 -11.11
C SER A 141 12.23 34.60 -11.35
N ASN A 142 12.62 34.45 -12.61
CA ASN A 142 13.85 33.76 -12.99
C ASN A 142 15.12 34.48 -12.48
N ILE A 143 15.17 35.80 -12.53
CA ILE A 143 16.30 36.59 -12.02
C ILE A 143 16.38 36.46 -10.49
N VAL A 144 15.27 36.58 -9.78
CA VAL A 144 15.22 36.43 -8.33
C VAL A 144 15.68 35.05 -7.92
N MET A 145 15.21 33.99 -8.62
CA MET A 145 15.63 32.60 -8.39
C MET A 145 17.14 32.40 -8.65
N ALA A 146 17.65 32.95 -9.74
CA ALA A 146 19.05 32.83 -10.13
C ALA A 146 20.02 33.60 -9.20
N GLN A 147 19.59 34.73 -8.67
CA GLN A 147 20.39 35.55 -7.76
C GLN A 147 20.36 35.07 -6.30
N ASN A 148 19.27 34.40 -5.90
CA ASN A 148 19.16 33.78 -4.56
C ASN A 148 19.73 32.34 -4.58
N PHE A 149 20.99 32.21 -4.98
CA PHE A 149 21.62 30.91 -5.21
C PHE A 149 22.98 30.83 -4.49
N ALA A 150 23.17 29.72 -3.73
CA ALA A 150 24.44 29.42 -3.10
C ALA A 150 24.69 27.91 -3.14
N MET A 151 25.75 27.51 -3.81
CA MET A 151 26.12 26.11 -3.96
C MET A 151 27.63 25.85 -3.86
N PRO A 152 28.06 24.75 -3.25
CA PRO A 152 29.49 24.36 -3.32
C PRO A 152 29.85 23.94 -4.75
N ALA A 153 30.91 24.57 -5.29
CA ALA A 153 31.40 24.33 -6.64
C ALA A 153 32.49 23.23 -6.71
N GLY A 154 32.98 22.78 -5.56
CA GLY A 154 34.03 21.75 -5.46
C GLY A 154 35.18 22.18 -4.59
N TYR A 155 36.31 21.51 -4.71
CA TYR A 155 37.49 21.77 -3.91
C TYR A 155 38.65 22.32 -4.76
N VAL A 156 39.32 23.33 -4.28
CA VAL A 156 40.59 23.81 -4.83
C VAL A 156 41.71 23.36 -3.89
N SER A 157 42.80 22.83 -4.46
CA SER A 157 43.97 22.40 -3.70
C SER A 157 44.98 23.53 -3.66
N ASP A 158 45.42 23.89 -2.48
CA ASP A 158 46.53 24.81 -2.23
C ASP A 158 47.59 24.03 -1.42
N ASP A 159 48.80 24.01 -1.91
CA ASP A 159 49.98 23.19 -1.53
C ASP A 159 49.80 22.06 -0.50
N ASP A 160 49.11 22.24 0.60
CA ASP A 160 48.87 21.23 1.67
C ASP A 160 47.42 21.10 2.15
N SER A 161 46.49 21.87 1.58
CA SER A 161 45.09 21.86 2.04
C SER A 161 44.08 21.93 0.88
N LYS A 162 42.92 21.26 1.09
CA LYS A 162 41.79 21.35 0.18
C LYS A 162 40.77 22.34 0.73
N HIS A 163 40.49 23.37 -0.04
CA HIS A 163 39.52 24.39 0.29
C HIS A 163 38.23 24.17 -0.50
N LEU A 164 37.10 24.09 0.23
CA LEU A 164 35.77 24.04 -0.39
C LEU A 164 35.43 25.40 -0.99
N VAL A 165 35.20 25.43 -2.30
CA VAL A 165 34.75 26.64 -3.00
C VAL A 165 33.21 26.64 -2.99
N LYS A 166 32.62 27.68 -2.42
CA LYS A 166 31.19 27.98 -2.53
C LYS A 166 31.01 29.18 -3.48
N VAL A 167 30.03 29.09 -4.36
CA VAL A 167 29.67 30.14 -5.28
C VAL A 167 28.27 30.65 -4.98
N GLY A 168 28.12 31.95 -4.91
CA GLY A 168 26.89 32.64 -4.62
C GLY A 168 26.65 32.85 -3.13
N ASP A 169 25.68 33.70 -2.87
CA ASP A 169 25.14 33.97 -1.54
C ASP A 169 23.63 34.10 -1.60
N LYS A 170 22.93 33.66 -0.54
CA LYS A 170 21.48 33.79 -0.48
C LYS A 170 21.10 35.13 0.06
N LEU A 171 20.04 35.70 -0.51
CA LEU A 171 19.41 36.90 -0.01
C LEU A 171 18.93 36.69 1.42
N SER A 172 19.23 37.62 2.31
CA SER A 172 18.99 37.52 3.75
C SER A 172 17.98 38.54 4.28
N SER A 173 17.54 39.48 3.44
CA SER A 173 16.62 40.55 3.84
C SER A 173 15.74 41.02 2.68
N ILE A 174 14.60 41.63 3.02
CA ILE A 174 13.71 42.29 2.03
C ILE A 174 14.45 43.44 1.32
N GLU A 175 15.30 44.15 2.06
CA GLU A 175 16.06 45.29 1.55
C GLU A 175 17.06 44.85 0.47
N GLU A 176 17.70 43.69 0.62
CA GLU A 176 18.56 43.10 -0.40
C GLU A 176 17.74 42.68 -1.65
N LEU A 177 16.54 42.15 -1.44
CA LEU A 177 15.62 41.79 -2.53
C LEU A 177 15.14 43.04 -3.28
N GLU A 178 14.78 44.13 -2.58
CA GLU A 178 14.37 45.41 -3.18
C GLU A 178 15.49 46.02 -4.03
N ASN A 179 16.73 45.94 -3.57
CA ASN A 179 17.90 46.50 -4.23
C ASN A 179 18.55 45.54 -5.23
N LEU A 180 17.88 44.43 -5.57
CA LEU A 180 18.34 43.51 -6.58
C LEU A 180 18.37 44.18 -7.93
N LEU A 181 19.56 44.22 -8.56
CA LEU A 181 19.71 44.75 -9.91
C LEU A 181 19.14 43.77 -10.92
N LEU A 182 18.11 44.19 -11.66
CA LEU A 182 17.52 43.41 -12.72
C LEU A 182 18.23 43.62 -14.04
N PHE A 183 18.42 44.87 -14.43
CA PHE A 183 18.99 45.24 -15.72
C PHE A 183 19.89 46.50 -15.62
N ASP A 184 20.87 46.57 -16.50
CA ASP A 184 21.62 47.80 -16.78
C ASP A 184 21.47 48.09 -18.28
N ILE A 185 20.68 49.11 -18.62
CA ILE A 185 20.24 49.36 -20.00
C ILE A 185 20.90 50.66 -20.46
N ASN A 186 21.60 50.56 -21.57
CA ASN A 186 22.23 51.73 -22.18
C ASN A 186 21.17 52.82 -22.51
N GLY A 187 21.36 54.02 -21.94
CA GLY A 187 20.45 55.15 -22.11
C GLY A 187 19.33 55.25 -21.05
N VAL A 188 19.02 54.22 -20.31
CA VAL A 188 18.04 54.24 -19.20
C VAL A 188 18.75 54.15 -17.84
N GLY A 189 19.83 53.39 -17.77
CA GLY A 189 20.54 53.12 -16.51
C GLY A 189 20.18 51.81 -15.81
N LYS A 190 20.50 51.74 -14.54
CA LYS A 190 20.29 50.56 -13.69
C LYS A 190 18.86 50.53 -13.20
N ILE A 191 18.18 49.41 -13.42
CA ILE A 191 16.82 49.12 -12.98
C ILE A 191 16.88 48.08 -11.88
N TYR A 192 16.38 48.45 -10.70
CA TYR A 192 16.30 47.57 -9.53
C TYR A 192 14.88 46.99 -9.40
N LEU A 193 14.74 45.91 -8.64
CA LEU A 193 13.44 45.26 -8.42
C LEU A 193 12.40 46.23 -7.84
N LYS A 194 12.78 47.10 -6.91
CA LYS A 194 11.90 48.15 -6.33
C LYS A 194 11.39 49.17 -7.34
N ASP A 195 12.04 49.30 -8.50
CA ASP A 195 11.64 50.29 -9.52
C ASP A 195 10.48 49.74 -10.39
N VAL A 196 10.29 48.41 -10.42
CA VAL A 196 9.31 47.71 -11.27
C VAL A 196 8.33 46.86 -10.49
N ALA A 197 8.55 46.60 -9.20
CA ALA A 197 7.70 45.78 -8.36
C ALA A 197 7.49 46.38 -6.98
N TYR A 198 6.28 46.18 -6.43
CA TYR A 198 5.97 46.44 -5.03
C TYR A 198 6.24 45.19 -4.22
N ILE A 199 7.10 45.27 -3.23
CA ILE A 199 7.49 44.15 -2.38
C ILE A 199 6.83 44.34 -1.02
N SER A 200 6.03 43.36 -0.60
CA SER A 200 5.41 43.36 0.69
C SER A 200 5.43 41.97 1.35
N LYS A 201 5.55 41.96 2.67
CA LYS A 201 5.35 40.75 3.44
C LYS A 201 3.85 40.57 3.68
N VAL A 202 3.31 39.49 3.18
CA VAL A 202 1.90 39.13 3.33
C VAL A 202 1.72 38.18 4.51
N ASP A 203 0.74 38.44 5.36
CA ASP A 203 0.30 37.54 6.40
C ASP A 203 -0.83 36.64 5.85
N ASN A 204 -0.49 35.39 5.54
CA ASN A 204 -1.45 34.39 5.07
C ASN A 204 -1.97 33.46 6.19
N SER A 205 -1.78 33.82 7.45
CA SER A 205 -2.29 33.06 8.60
C SER A 205 -3.81 32.84 8.54
N LYS A 206 -4.54 33.72 7.85
CA LYS A 206 -6.00 33.58 7.63
C LYS A 206 -6.37 32.63 6.50
N GLU A 207 -5.41 32.22 5.70
CA GLU A 207 -5.60 31.25 4.61
C GLU A 207 -5.51 29.82 5.13
N THR A 208 -4.91 29.60 6.30
CA THR A 208 -4.86 28.32 6.98
C THR A 208 -5.93 28.25 8.06
N TYR A 209 -6.49 27.08 8.24
CA TYR A 209 -7.51 26.84 9.26
C TYR A 209 -7.08 25.69 10.17
N ALA A 210 -7.11 25.93 11.46
CA ALA A 210 -7.02 24.91 12.48
C ALA A 210 -7.93 25.32 13.67
N ASN A 211 -8.80 24.41 14.06
CA ASN A 211 -9.73 24.62 15.17
C ASN A 211 -9.70 23.40 16.10
N ILE A 212 -9.62 23.64 17.39
CA ILE A 212 -9.62 22.59 18.41
C ILE A 212 -10.73 22.92 19.42
N ASN A 213 -11.72 22.04 19.48
CA ASN A 213 -12.88 22.17 20.37
C ASN A 213 -13.62 23.52 20.24
N GLY A 214 -13.69 24.09 19.04
CA GLY A 214 -14.35 25.37 18.77
C GLY A 214 -13.46 26.59 18.98
N ASN A 215 -12.18 26.43 19.29
CA ASN A 215 -11.23 27.52 19.43
C ASN A 215 -10.18 27.46 18.31
N ASP A 216 -9.76 28.63 17.85
CA ASP A 216 -8.67 28.75 16.90
C ASP A 216 -7.38 28.17 17.49
N GLY A 217 -6.66 27.41 16.71
CA GLY A 217 -5.47 26.71 17.15
C GLY A 217 -4.41 26.57 16.08
N VAL A 218 -3.33 25.88 16.41
CA VAL A 218 -2.27 25.50 15.48
C VAL A 218 -2.14 23.99 15.49
N MET A 219 -2.22 23.38 14.33
CA MET A 219 -2.00 21.96 14.17
C MET A 219 -0.51 21.69 13.91
N ILE A 220 0.09 20.83 14.74
CA ILE A 220 1.48 20.40 14.59
C ILE A 220 1.47 18.91 14.24
N SER A 221 1.95 18.58 13.05
CA SER A 221 2.15 17.21 12.60
C SER A 221 3.61 16.82 12.72
N LEU A 222 3.88 15.76 13.47
CA LEU A 222 5.22 15.26 13.74
C LEU A 222 5.41 13.90 13.05
N GLN A 223 6.42 13.81 12.19
CA GLN A 223 6.76 12.57 11.49
C GLN A 223 8.11 12.06 11.97
N LYS A 224 8.17 10.77 12.31
CA LYS A 224 9.44 10.12 12.65
C LYS A 224 10.27 9.80 11.41
N SER A 225 11.59 9.70 11.57
CA SER A 225 12.43 9.12 10.53
C SER A 225 12.18 7.61 10.39
N SER A 226 12.41 7.06 9.20
CA SER A 226 12.15 5.64 8.90
C SER A 226 12.92 4.67 9.81
N VAL A 227 14.08 5.08 10.33
CA VAL A 227 14.96 4.25 11.18
C VAL A 227 14.63 4.35 12.68
N SER A 228 13.79 5.28 13.11
CA SER A 228 13.47 5.50 14.52
C SER A 228 12.26 4.68 14.98
N SER A 229 12.27 4.25 16.24
CA SER A 229 11.12 3.60 16.87
C SER A 229 9.97 4.61 17.08
N THR A 230 8.76 4.27 16.66
CA THR A 230 7.58 5.13 16.85
C THR A 230 7.31 5.37 18.33
N THR A 231 7.29 4.35 19.15
CA THR A 231 7.01 4.44 20.59
C THR A 231 8.06 5.27 21.33
N GLU A 232 9.34 5.17 20.96
CA GLU A 232 10.40 5.96 21.57
C GLU A 232 10.27 7.46 21.21
N VAL A 233 10.00 7.75 19.93
CA VAL A 233 9.83 9.13 19.46
C VAL A 233 8.60 9.78 20.11
N THR A 234 7.45 9.11 20.12
CA THR A 234 6.21 9.67 20.71
C THR A 234 6.35 9.88 22.21
N LYS A 235 7.01 8.97 22.91
CA LYS A 235 7.31 9.10 24.35
C LYS A 235 8.21 10.31 24.66
N ASN A 236 9.22 10.54 23.81
CA ASN A 236 10.10 11.71 23.95
C ASN A 236 9.34 13.00 23.64
N ILE A 237 8.47 12.99 22.61
CA ILE A 237 7.59 14.12 22.28
C ILE A 237 6.63 14.41 23.43
N GLY A 238 5.96 13.39 23.99
CA GLY A 238 5.06 13.56 25.14
C GLY A 238 5.74 14.22 26.33
N LYS A 239 6.95 13.76 26.69
CA LYS A 239 7.74 14.41 27.76
C LYS A 239 8.05 15.88 27.44
N THR A 240 8.45 16.16 26.20
CA THR A 240 8.77 17.53 25.79
C THR A 240 7.54 18.43 25.84
N ILE A 241 6.36 17.91 25.43
CA ILE A 241 5.08 18.63 25.53
C ILE A 241 4.74 18.93 26.98
N ASP A 242 4.88 17.94 27.87
CA ASP A 242 4.64 18.13 29.31
C ASP A 242 5.57 19.18 29.91
N ASP A 243 6.84 19.19 29.50
CA ASP A 243 7.81 20.16 29.98
C ASP A 243 7.49 21.58 29.46
N ILE A 244 7.10 21.72 28.18
CA ILE A 244 6.67 23.00 27.61
C ILE A 244 5.43 23.54 28.34
N MET A 245 4.44 22.68 28.62
CA MET A 245 3.22 23.09 29.33
C MET A 245 3.51 23.48 30.80
N LYS A 246 4.50 22.86 31.45
CA LYS A 246 4.94 23.27 32.80
C LYS A 246 5.69 24.59 32.80
N GLU A 247 6.47 24.85 31.75
CA GLU A 247 7.23 26.11 31.63
C GLU A 247 6.35 27.31 31.24
N ASN A 248 5.22 27.05 30.54
CA ASN A 248 4.33 28.05 29.98
C ASN A 248 2.87 27.74 30.27
N ASP A 249 2.35 28.22 31.38
CA ASP A 249 0.94 28.04 31.80
C ASP A 249 -0.11 28.56 30.80
N LYS A 250 0.30 29.36 29.82
CA LYS A 250 -0.58 29.94 28.79
C LYS A 250 -0.71 29.09 27.55
N VAL A 251 0.09 28.03 27.42
CA VAL A 251 0.08 27.14 26.25
C VAL A 251 -0.66 25.87 26.64
N ASN A 252 -1.71 25.55 25.89
CA ASN A 252 -2.42 24.28 26.01
C ASN A 252 -2.15 23.44 24.75
N ILE A 253 -1.48 22.29 24.91
CA ILE A 253 -1.18 21.37 23.82
C ILE A 253 -1.98 20.10 24.05
N THR A 254 -2.83 19.75 23.09
CA THR A 254 -3.64 18.54 23.13
C THR A 254 -3.22 17.59 22.02
N THR A 255 -2.92 16.36 22.39
CA THR A 255 -2.62 15.30 21.42
C THR A 255 -3.93 14.79 20.82
N LEU A 256 -4.07 14.93 19.52
CA LEU A 256 -5.24 14.48 18.76
C LEU A 256 -5.06 13.07 18.21
N MET A 257 -3.84 12.73 17.82
CA MET A 257 -3.47 11.40 17.31
C MET A 257 -2.06 11.05 17.76
N ASP A 258 -1.88 9.86 18.33
CA ASP A 258 -0.58 9.31 18.71
C ASP A 258 -0.46 7.82 18.36
N GLN A 259 0.27 7.53 17.30
CA GLN A 259 0.50 6.15 16.88
C GLN A 259 1.29 5.33 17.91
N GLY A 260 2.10 5.96 18.76
CA GLY A 260 2.89 5.26 19.78
C GLY A 260 2.03 4.68 20.88
N ILE A 261 0.99 5.40 21.32
CA ILE A 261 0.02 4.96 22.34
C ILE A 261 -0.66 3.66 21.88
N TYR A 262 -1.09 3.60 20.59
CA TYR A 262 -1.70 2.38 20.06
C TYR A 262 -0.75 1.19 20.09
N ILE A 263 0.50 1.41 19.66
CA ILE A 263 1.51 0.35 19.66
C ILE A 263 1.76 -0.13 21.09
N GLU A 264 1.89 0.77 22.08
CA GLU A 264 2.06 0.41 23.50
C GLU A 264 0.84 -0.36 24.02
N MET A 265 -0.38 0.13 23.80
CA MET A 265 -1.60 -0.56 24.25
C MET A 265 -1.75 -1.97 23.68
N ILE A 266 -1.42 -2.17 22.42
CA ILE A 266 -1.47 -3.49 21.79
C ILE A 266 -0.37 -4.39 22.33
N ILE A 267 0.85 -3.87 22.50
CA ILE A 267 1.97 -4.61 23.10
C ILE A 267 1.59 -5.05 24.52
N ASP A 268 1.05 -4.16 25.33
CA ASP A 268 0.62 -4.45 26.70
C ASP A 268 -0.50 -5.49 26.71
N SER A 269 -1.51 -5.36 25.85
CA SER A 269 -2.59 -6.34 25.71
C SER A 269 -2.06 -7.73 25.33
N VAL A 270 -1.11 -7.81 24.40
CA VAL A 270 -0.51 -9.09 24.00
C VAL A 270 0.39 -9.66 25.09
N LEU A 271 1.15 -8.82 25.80
CA LEU A 271 1.96 -9.25 26.95
C LEU A 271 1.09 -9.78 28.09
N ASP A 272 -0.03 -9.11 28.39
CA ASP A 272 -0.98 -9.57 29.39
C ASP A 272 -1.58 -10.92 28.99
N ASN A 273 -1.99 -11.08 27.73
CA ASN A 273 -2.47 -12.35 27.18
C ASN A 273 -1.42 -13.46 27.30
N LEU A 274 -0.17 -13.15 27.04
CA LEU A 274 0.96 -14.08 27.14
C LEU A 274 1.20 -14.50 28.60
N ILE A 275 1.17 -13.55 29.54
CA ILE A 275 1.38 -13.81 30.98
C ILE A 275 0.19 -14.61 31.54
N VAL A 276 -1.04 -14.17 31.31
CA VAL A 276 -2.26 -14.82 31.78
C VAL A 276 -2.39 -16.22 31.19
N GLY A 277 -2.14 -16.34 29.86
CA GLY A 277 -2.14 -17.63 29.17
C GLY A 277 -1.10 -18.60 29.74
N GLY A 278 0.11 -18.09 30.02
CA GLY A 278 1.17 -18.86 30.66
C GLY A 278 0.79 -19.33 32.08
N VAL A 279 0.18 -18.46 32.88
CA VAL A 279 -0.32 -18.81 34.22
C VAL A 279 -1.44 -19.86 34.15
N LEU A 280 -2.40 -19.70 33.21
CA LEU A 280 -3.46 -20.70 33.00
C LEU A 280 -2.89 -22.05 32.60
N ALA A 281 -1.89 -22.06 31.72
CA ALA A 281 -1.18 -23.27 31.32
C ALA A 281 -0.55 -23.97 32.56
N ILE A 282 0.12 -23.22 33.42
CA ILE A 282 0.71 -23.74 34.66
C ILE A 282 -0.36 -24.32 35.62
N ILE A 283 -1.50 -23.65 35.73
CA ILE A 283 -2.63 -24.15 36.57
C ILE A 283 -3.15 -25.48 36.03
N VAL A 284 -3.34 -25.61 34.71
CA VAL A 284 -3.75 -26.89 34.08
C VAL A 284 -2.73 -28.00 34.38
N LEU A 285 -1.45 -27.66 34.16
CA LEU A 285 -0.38 -28.63 34.45
C LEU A 285 -0.38 -29.10 35.90
N LEU A 286 -0.57 -28.16 36.84
CA LEU A 286 -0.66 -28.53 38.28
C LEU A 286 -1.84 -29.44 38.56
N LEU A 287 -2.99 -29.20 37.93
CA LEU A 287 -4.20 -30.00 38.07
C LEU A 287 -4.02 -31.44 37.55
N PHE A 288 -3.35 -31.57 36.39
CA PHE A 288 -3.12 -32.89 35.78
C PHE A 288 -1.95 -33.66 36.42
N LEU A 289 -0.82 -32.98 36.64
CA LEU A 289 0.37 -33.65 37.20
C LEU A 289 0.24 -33.91 38.70
N LYS A 290 -0.59 -33.12 39.41
CA LYS A 290 -0.80 -33.22 40.89
C LYS A 290 0.50 -33.21 41.68
N SER A 291 1.57 -32.70 41.09
CA SER A 291 2.90 -32.65 41.67
C SER A 291 3.55 -31.31 41.35
N PHE A 292 4.00 -30.60 42.36
CA PHE A 292 4.57 -29.27 42.20
C PHE A 292 5.93 -29.29 41.47
N LYS A 293 6.74 -30.33 41.69
CA LYS A 293 8.09 -30.41 41.11
C LYS A 293 8.13 -30.52 39.59
N PRO A 294 7.39 -31.45 38.94
CA PRO A 294 7.29 -31.47 37.48
C PRO A 294 6.69 -30.19 36.90
N THR A 295 5.69 -29.61 37.60
CA THR A 295 5.04 -28.37 37.15
C THR A 295 6.02 -27.20 37.13
N ILE A 296 6.87 -27.03 38.15
CA ILE A 296 7.91 -25.99 38.16
C ILE A 296 8.90 -26.15 37.00
N ILE A 297 9.31 -27.38 36.68
CA ILE A 297 10.26 -27.64 35.60
C ILE A 297 9.65 -27.12 34.28
N ILE A 298 8.39 -27.47 34.04
CA ILE A 298 7.70 -27.00 32.82
C ILE A 298 7.45 -25.48 32.89
N ALA A 299 7.05 -24.96 34.05
CA ALA A 299 6.82 -23.51 34.22
C ALA A 299 8.09 -22.68 33.92
N LEU A 300 9.28 -23.19 34.32
CA LEU A 300 10.55 -22.52 34.00
C LEU A 300 10.98 -22.70 32.54
N SER A 301 10.54 -23.76 31.87
CA SER A 301 10.85 -23.97 30.46
C SER A 301 10.19 -22.92 29.56
N ILE A 302 9.02 -22.39 29.96
CA ILE A 302 8.29 -21.36 29.18
C ILE A 302 9.14 -20.08 28.99
N PRO A 303 9.52 -19.35 30.07
CA PRO A 303 10.28 -18.12 29.92
C PRO A 303 11.66 -18.36 29.28
N ILE A 304 12.32 -19.49 29.56
CA ILE A 304 13.59 -19.80 28.89
C ILE A 304 13.43 -19.97 27.41
N SER A 305 12.39 -20.67 26.95
CA SER A 305 12.10 -20.83 25.53
C SER A 305 11.74 -19.51 24.87
N LEU A 306 10.97 -18.63 25.52
CA LEU A 306 10.65 -17.30 25.05
C LEU A 306 11.90 -16.43 24.89
N PHE A 307 12.80 -16.42 25.88
CA PHE A 307 14.05 -15.67 25.76
C PHE A 307 14.92 -16.15 24.59
N VAL A 308 15.05 -17.47 24.42
CA VAL A 308 15.79 -18.02 23.29
C VAL A 308 15.13 -17.64 21.95
N SER A 309 13.79 -17.67 21.90
CA SER A 309 13.04 -17.22 20.72
C SER A 309 13.29 -15.75 20.39
N MET A 310 13.24 -14.85 21.39
CA MET A 310 13.52 -13.42 21.23
C MET A 310 14.96 -13.18 20.74
N VAL A 311 15.93 -13.96 21.24
CA VAL A 311 17.32 -13.89 20.76
C VAL A 311 17.42 -14.28 19.28
N LEU A 312 16.71 -15.34 18.85
CA LEU A 312 16.66 -15.74 17.44
C LEU A 312 15.99 -14.67 16.57
N MET A 313 14.88 -14.07 17.05
CA MET A 313 14.22 -12.97 16.38
C MET A 313 15.15 -11.76 16.19
N TYR A 314 15.91 -11.40 17.22
CA TYR A 314 16.87 -10.31 17.17
C TYR A 314 17.94 -10.53 16.10
N PHE A 315 18.53 -11.72 16.02
CA PHE A 315 19.53 -12.04 14.99
C PHE A 315 18.95 -12.14 13.58
N SER A 316 17.64 -12.32 13.45
CA SER A 316 16.93 -12.36 12.15
C SER A 316 16.30 -11.03 11.77
N ASN A 317 16.56 -9.95 12.50
CA ASN A 317 15.97 -8.61 12.30
C ASN A 317 14.44 -8.60 12.32
N ILE A 318 13.80 -9.51 13.05
CA ILE A 318 12.35 -9.49 13.26
C ILE A 318 12.06 -8.51 14.39
N THR A 319 11.24 -7.50 14.09
CA THR A 319 10.82 -6.50 15.09
C THR A 319 9.73 -7.06 16.00
N LEU A 320 9.67 -6.51 17.21
CA LEU A 320 8.56 -6.77 18.12
C LEU A 320 7.38 -5.90 17.67
N ASN A 321 6.52 -6.47 16.86
CA ASN A 321 5.31 -5.85 16.34
C ASN A 321 4.08 -6.69 16.74
N ILE A 322 2.87 -6.19 16.45
CA ILE A 322 1.60 -6.85 16.76
C ILE A 322 1.58 -8.29 16.26
N ILE A 323 2.05 -8.51 15.06
CA ILE A 323 2.00 -9.79 14.36
C ILE A 323 3.00 -10.78 14.97
N SER A 324 4.26 -10.35 15.20
CA SER A 324 5.28 -11.19 15.80
C SER A 324 4.97 -11.52 17.27
N LEU A 325 4.46 -10.56 18.04
CA LEU A 325 4.04 -10.79 19.43
C LEU A 325 2.81 -11.70 19.51
N SER A 326 1.88 -11.59 18.58
CA SER A 326 0.73 -12.51 18.47
C SER A 326 1.21 -13.93 18.15
N GLY A 327 2.19 -14.08 17.26
CA GLY A 327 2.88 -15.37 17.02
C GLY A 327 3.56 -15.92 18.27
N LEU A 328 4.19 -15.06 19.07
CA LEU A 328 4.82 -15.45 20.32
C LEU A 328 3.78 -15.90 21.37
N SER A 329 2.68 -15.18 21.51
CA SER A 329 1.57 -15.53 22.41
C SER A 329 0.91 -16.85 22.04
N LEU A 330 0.65 -17.05 20.72
CA LEU A 330 0.20 -18.34 20.20
C LEU A 330 1.23 -19.46 20.51
N GLY A 331 2.51 -19.12 20.36
CA GLY A 331 3.64 -20.01 20.64
C GLY A 331 3.63 -20.53 22.09
N VAL A 332 3.28 -19.71 23.08
CA VAL A 332 3.27 -20.10 24.50
C VAL A 332 2.43 -21.37 24.75
N GLY A 333 1.25 -21.44 24.13
CA GLY A 333 0.40 -22.62 24.21
C GLY A 333 1.06 -23.89 23.65
N MET A 334 1.91 -23.75 22.64
CA MET A 334 2.61 -24.86 21.99
C MET A 334 3.98 -25.15 22.59
N LEU A 335 4.64 -24.15 23.22
CA LEU A 335 5.97 -24.31 23.86
C LEU A 335 6.00 -25.35 24.95
N VAL A 336 4.89 -25.51 25.66
CA VAL A 336 4.74 -26.40 26.78
C VAL A 336 4.65 -27.87 26.35
N ASP A 337 4.17 -28.12 25.13
CA ASP A 337 3.84 -29.47 24.63
C ASP A 337 5.05 -30.42 24.65
N ASN A 338 6.18 -29.99 24.09
CA ASN A 338 7.42 -30.78 24.10
C ASN A 338 7.90 -31.11 25.53
N SER A 339 7.87 -30.12 26.40
CA SER A 339 8.29 -30.28 27.82
C SER A 339 7.37 -31.21 28.58
N ILE A 340 6.07 -31.20 28.30
CA ILE A 340 5.08 -32.13 28.91
C ILE A 340 5.42 -33.57 28.52
N VAL A 341 5.63 -33.86 27.25
CA VAL A 341 5.90 -35.22 26.75
C VAL A 341 7.19 -35.78 27.37
N VAL A 342 8.25 -34.94 27.46
CA VAL A 342 9.52 -35.34 28.07
C VAL A 342 9.35 -35.62 29.54
N ILE A 343 8.73 -34.71 30.29
CA ILE A 343 8.54 -34.88 31.76
C ILE A 343 7.63 -36.07 32.07
N GLU A 344 6.60 -36.28 31.31
CA GLU A 344 5.70 -37.42 31.53
C GLU A 344 6.43 -38.74 31.33
N ASN A 345 7.22 -38.85 30.25
CA ASN A 345 7.98 -40.06 29.99
C ASN A 345 9.08 -40.30 31.07
N ILE A 346 9.77 -39.26 31.50
CA ILE A 346 10.70 -39.29 32.63
C ILE A 346 9.98 -39.77 33.89
N SER A 347 8.79 -39.22 34.17
CA SER A 347 7.98 -39.58 35.34
C SER A 347 7.54 -41.06 35.32
N LYS A 348 7.12 -41.54 34.12
CA LYS A 348 6.77 -42.96 33.93
C LYS A 348 7.95 -43.88 34.17
N MET A 349 9.17 -43.52 33.76
CA MET A 349 10.37 -44.31 34.04
C MET A 349 10.76 -44.25 35.52
N ARG A 350 10.50 -43.13 36.18
CA ARG A 350 10.69 -43.00 37.63
C ARG A 350 9.69 -43.90 38.41
N GLU A 351 8.43 -44.02 37.96
CA GLU A 351 7.45 -44.93 38.50
C GLU A 351 7.93 -46.41 38.43
N ASN A 352 8.67 -46.76 37.38
CA ASN A 352 9.32 -48.06 37.22
C ASN A 352 10.60 -48.24 38.03
N LYS A 353 10.82 -47.39 39.10
CA LYS A 353 11.94 -47.43 40.07
C LYS A 353 13.33 -47.13 39.48
N MET A 354 13.41 -46.55 38.25
CA MET A 354 14.67 -46.11 37.68
C MET A 354 15.22 -44.90 38.46
N SER A 355 16.54 -44.75 38.63
CA SER A 355 17.12 -43.56 39.26
C SER A 355 16.80 -42.30 38.51
N ALA A 356 16.69 -41.12 39.16
CA ALA A 356 16.28 -39.87 38.49
C ALA A 356 17.19 -39.51 37.35
N ALA A 357 18.52 -39.65 37.49
CA ALA A 357 19.47 -39.37 36.42
C ALA A 357 19.29 -40.32 35.22
N LYS A 358 19.18 -41.62 35.43
CA LYS A 358 18.94 -42.58 34.34
C LYS A 358 17.59 -42.38 33.70
N ALA A 359 16.53 -42.16 34.50
CA ALA A 359 15.17 -41.88 34.00
C ALA A 359 15.14 -40.61 33.15
N SER A 360 15.89 -39.56 33.50
CA SER A 360 15.95 -38.32 32.69
C SER A 360 16.64 -38.55 31.35
N VAL A 361 17.75 -39.28 31.32
CA VAL A 361 18.47 -39.55 30.06
C VAL A 361 17.69 -40.47 29.15
N TYR A 362 17.27 -41.64 29.67
CA TYR A 362 16.55 -42.64 28.86
C TYR A 362 15.14 -42.15 28.49
N GLY A 363 14.46 -41.44 29.40
CA GLY A 363 13.14 -40.89 29.16
C GLY A 363 13.14 -39.81 28.07
N ALA A 364 14.11 -38.94 28.09
CA ALA A 364 14.27 -37.94 27.02
C ALA A 364 14.68 -38.60 25.69
N LYS A 365 15.63 -39.53 25.70
CA LYS A 365 16.10 -40.25 24.51
C LYS A 365 14.96 -41.02 23.81
N GLN A 366 14.09 -41.68 24.58
CA GLN A 366 12.98 -42.47 24.02
C GLN A 366 11.97 -41.63 23.21
N VAL A 367 11.73 -40.36 23.62
CA VAL A 367 10.74 -39.51 22.97
C VAL A 367 11.35 -38.47 22.04
N SER A 368 12.69 -38.33 22.04
CA SER A 368 13.38 -37.27 21.27
C SER A 368 13.06 -37.31 19.77
N GLY A 369 13.04 -38.50 19.16
CA GLY A 369 12.72 -38.65 17.73
C GLY A 369 11.29 -38.23 17.40
N ALA A 370 10.32 -38.61 18.22
CA ALA A 370 8.93 -38.22 18.01
C ALA A 370 8.73 -36.71 18.22
N ILE A 371 9.37 -36.14 19.24
CA ILE A 371 9.28 -34.68 19.52
C ILE A 371 9.97 -33.85 18.42
N PHE A 372 11.16 -34.30 17.96
CA PHE A 372 11.86 -33.64 16.86
C PHE A 372 11.00 -33.59 15.61
N ALA A 373 10.42 -34.70 15.26
CA ALA A 373 9.61 -34.78 14.05
C ALA A 373 8.28 -34.01 14.19
N SER A 374 7.61 -34.09 15.36
CA SER A 374 6.40 -33.31 15.57
C SER A 374 6.67 -31.78 15.55
N THR A 375 7.81 -31.35 16.08
CA THR A 375 8.23 -29.95 16.00
C THR A 375 8.55 -29.55 14.56
N LEU A 376 9.26 -30.41 13.83
CA LEU A 376 9.60 -30.18 12.43
C LEU A 376 8.33 -30.12 11.55
N THR A 377 7.35 -31.01 11.77
CA THR A 377 6.08 -30.96 11.04
C THR A 377 5.34 -29.64 11.30
N THR A 378 5.32 -29.15 12.52
CA THR A 378 4.67 -27.88 12.85
C THR A 378 5.41 -26.69 12.24
N ILE A 379 6.76 -26.70 12.24
CA ILE A 379 7.56 -25.64 11.58
C ILE A 379 7.33 -25.66 10.06
N CYS A 380 7.28 -26.83 9.44
CA CYS A 380 7.07 -26.96 7.99
C CYS A 380 5.72 -26.41 7.49
N VAL A 381 4.74 -26.23 8.38
CA VAL A 381 3.47 -25.59 8.05
C VAL A 381 3.66 -24.11 7.68
N PHE A 382 4.65 -23.46 8.25
CA PHE A 382 4.95 -22.04 7.96
C PHE A 382 5.90 -21.83 6.78
N LEU A 383 6.53 -22.91 6.28
CA LEU A 383 7.43 -22.80 5.14
C LEU A 383 6.76 -22.26 3.86
N PRO A 384 5.50 -22.60 3.54
CA PRO A 384 4.80 -22.09 2.38
C PRO A 384 4.65 -20.56 2.35
N ILE A 385 4.78 -19.85 3.48
CA ILE A 385 4.75 -18.38 3.53
C ILE A 385 5.79 -17.73 2.61
N VAL A 386 6.90 -18.43 2.36
CA VAL A 386 7.95 -17.96 1.44
C VAL A 386 7.41 -17.81 0.01
N PHE A 387 6.38 -18.56 -0.36
CA PHE A 387 5.76 -18.56 -1.68
C PHE A 387 4.57 -17.60 -1.80
N ALA A 388 4.18 -16.95 -0.70
CA ALA A 388 3.18 -15.90 -0.74
C ALA A 388 3.75 -14.62 -1.37
N ASP A 389 2.89 -13.79 -1.94
CA ASP A 389 3.24 -12.51 -2.53
C ASP A 389 2.47 -11.36 -1.85
N GLY A 390 2.82 -10.11 -2.18
CA GLY A 390 2.09 -8.93 -1.75
C GLY A 390 2.02 -8.72 -0.24
N ILE A 391 0.88 -8.18 0.21
CA ILE A 391 0.61 -7.82 1.62
C ILE A 391 0.59 -9.06 2.51
N THR A 392 0.06 -10.19 2.02
CA THR A 392 -0.03 -11.46 2.73
C THR A 392 1.34 -11.94 3.21
N LYS A 393 2.35 -11.90 2.33
CA LYS A 393 3.72 -12.26 2.69
C LYS A 393 4.30 -11.33 3.74
N GLN A 394 4.14 -10.03 3.56
CA GLN A 394 4.72 -9.01 4.45
C GLN A 394 4.17 -9.14 5.87
N ILE A 395 2.87 -9.36 6.02
CA ILE A 395 2.23 -9.49 7.33
C ILE A 395 2.61 -10.82 8.00
N PHE A 396 2.56 -11.94 7.29
CA PHE A 396 2.60 -13.27 7.92
C PHE A 396 4.00 -13.88 8.03
N THR A 397 5.00 -13.34 7.34
CA THR A 397 6.39 -13.82 7.45
C THR A 397 6.91 -13.69 8.87
N ASP A 398 6.73 -12.54 9.50
CA ASP A 398 7.21 -12.30 10.87
C ASP A 398 6.54 -13.22 11.87
N MET A 399 5.24 -13.49 11.73
CA MET A 399 4.50 -14.40 12.59
C MET A 399 4.97 -15.84 12.41
N GLY A 400 5.08 -16.30 11.16
CA GLY A 400 5.51 -17.67 10.85
C GLY A 400 6.91 -17.96 11.38
N LEU A 401 7.86 -17.04 11.19
CA LEU A 401 9.22 -17.15 11.70
C LEU A 401 9.26 -17.10 13.23
N THR A 402 8.47 -16.24 13.86
CA THR A 402 8.38 -16.14 15.31
C THR A 402 7.88 -17.44 15.93
N ILE A 403 6.83 -18.05 15.35
CA ILE A 403 6.32 -19.35 15.81
C ILE A 403 7.37 -20.44 15.57
N ALA A 404 8.03 -20.46 14.43
CA ALA A 404 9.07 -21.44 14.11
C ALA A 404 10.24 -21.34 15.12
N TYR A 405 10.71 -20.14 15.46
CA TYR A 405 11.75 -19.92 16.45
C TYR A 405 11.29 -20.29 17.85
N SER A 406 10.05 -20.04 18.21
CA SER A 406 9.47 -20.45 19.48
C SER A 406 9.46 -21.97 19.63
N LEU A 407 9.02 -22.67 18.59
CA LEU A 407 8.99 -24.13 18.57
C LEU A 407 10.40 -24.75 18.59
N LEU A 408 11.35 -24.16 17.85
CA LEU A 408 12.75 -24.59 17.85
C LEU A 408 13.37 -24.39 19.23
N SER A 409 13.12 -23.24 19.86
CA SER A 409 13.56 -22.93 21.20
C SER A 409 13.00 -23.93 22.24
N SER A 410 11.69 -24.24 22.14
CA SER A 410 11.05 -25.26 22.97
C SER A 410 11.67 -26.64 22.79
N LEU A 411 11.99 -27.04 21.58
CA LEU A 411 12.66 -28.31 21.28
C LEU A 411 14.02 -28.38 21.99
N ILE A 412 14.84 -27.34 21.85
CA ILE A 412 16.16 -27.27 22.48
C ILE A 412 16.03 -27.35 24.02
N VAL A 413 15.13 -26.53 24.61
CA VAL A 413 14.90 -26.47 26.05
C VAL A 413 14.36 -27.78 26.59
N SER A 414 13.42 -28.42 25.91
CA SER A 414 12.79 -29.67 26.31
C SER A 414 13.77 -30.87 26.31
N LEU A 415 14.74 -30.87 25.40
CA LEU A 415 15.75 -31.92 25.27
C LEU A 415 17.01 -31.67 26.11
N THR A 416 17.23 -30.46 26.63
CA THR A 416 18.41 -30.07 27.38
C THR A 416 18.09 -29.67 28.83
N VAL A 417 17.38 -28.56 29.00
CA VAL A 417 17.09 -27.98 30.33
C VAL A 417 16.12 -28.85 31.12
N VAL A 418 15.06 -29.34 30.50
CA VAL A 418 14.03 -30.15 31.18
C VAL A 418 14.62 -31.47 31.75
N PRO A 419 15.36 -32.28 30.97
CA PRO A 419 16.02 -33.45 31.53
C PRO A 419 17.06 -33.13 32.62
N ALA A 420 17.85 -32.07 32.43
CA ALA A 420 18.85 -31.64 33.42
C ALA A 420 18.21 -31.25 34.76
N MET A 421 17.12 -30.49 34.73
CA MET A 421 16.36 -30.13 35.94
C MET A 421 15.66 -31.36 36.54
N SER A 422 15.11 -32.24 35.71
CA SER A 422 14.41 -33.45 36.13
C SER A 422 15.33 -34.40 36.89
N SER A 423 16.60 -34.51 36.50
CA SER A 423 17.58 -35.38 37.14
C SER A 423 17.82 -35.06 38.64
N LYS A 424 17.64 -33.77 39.03
CA LYS A 424 17.80 -33.28 40.39
C LYS A 424 16.47 -33.18 41.16
N LEU A 425 15.46 -32.61 40.54
CA LEU A 425 14.18 -32.30 41.20
C LEU A 425 13.24 -33.49 41.35
N LEU A 426 13.35 -34.54 40.51
CA LEU A 426 12.48 -35.72 40.55
C LEU A 426 13.03 -36.92 41.36
N GLU A 427 13.95 -36.68 42.32
CA GLU A 427 14.47 -37.74 43.17
C GLU A 427 13.39 -38.45 44.02
N LYS A 428 12.39 -37.69 44.49
CA LYS A 428 11.27 -38.23 45.25
C LYS A 428 9.96 -37.89 44.54
N VAL A 429 9.45 -38.80 43.76
CA VAL A 429 8.10 -38.72 43.11
C VAL A 429 7.24 -39.82 43.72
N GLU A 430 6.20 -39.42 44.44
CA GLU A 430 5.15 -40.32 44.93
C GLU A 430 3.92 -40.24 43.99
N LYS A 431 3.45 -41.40 43.57
CA LYS A 431 2.23 -41.48 42.76
C LYS A 431 1.03 -41.17 43.63
N LYS A 432 0.35 -40.06 43.38
CA LYS A 432 -0.94 -39.73 43.97
C LYS A 432 -2.07 -40.32 43.09
N PRO A 433 -2.83 -41.30 43.55
CA PRO A 433 -3.93 -41.89 42.79
C PRO A 433 -4.99 -40.84 42.48
N SER A 434 -5.50 -40.85 41.27
CA SER A 434 -6.52 -39.88 40.77
C SER A 434 -7.80 -40.63 40.40
N ILE A 435 -8.68 -40.86 41.36
CA ILE A 435 -9.94 -41.58 41.18
C ILE A 435 -10.79 -40.99 40.02
N LEU A 436 -10.76 -39.68 39.88
CA LEU A 436 -11.52 -38.99 38.84
C LEU A 436 -10.93 -39.29 37.44
N PHE A 437 -9.60 -39.30 37.33
CA PHE A 437 -8.91 -39.55 36.08
C PHE A 437 -8.97 -41.04 35.68
N ASP A 438 -8.87 -41.94 36.65
CA ASP A 438 -9.02 -43.37 36.42
C ASP A 438 -10.45 -43.71 35.94
N ARG A 439 -11.48 -43.01 36.45
CA ARG A 439 -12.84 -43.10 35.90
C ARG A 439 -12.94 -42.63 34.47
N LEU A 440 -12.27 -41.51 34.13
CA LEU A 440 -12.24 -40.99 32.77
C LEU A 440 -11.58 -41.95 31.78
N ILE A 441 -10.42 -42.55 32.16
CA ILE A 441 -9.73 -43.56 31.36
C ILE A 441 -10.65 -44.76 31.09
N ASN A 442 -11.31 -45.26 32.17
CA ASN A 442 -12.22 -46.40 32.05
C ASN A 442 -13.46 -46.09 31.17
N LEU A 443 -13.99 -44.86 31.26
CA LEU A 443 -15.07 -44.39 30.40
C LEU A 443 -14.64 -44.36 28.96
N TYR A 444 -13.47 -43.77 28.70
CA TYR A 444 -12.89 -43.68 27.37
C TYR A 444 -12.59 -45.05 26.77
N GLU A 445 -12.03 -45.96 27.55
CA GLU A 445 -11.79 -47.35 27.08
C GLU A 445 -13.08 -48.03 26.63
N LYS A 446 -14.17 -47.88 27.41
CA LYS A 446 -15.50 -48.40 27.04
C LYS A 446 -15.99 -47.76 25.76
N ALA A 447 -15.86 -46.42 25.63
CA ALA A 447 -16.23 -45.68 24.42
C ALA A 447 -15.40 -46.12 23.21
N LEU A 448 -14.10 -46.30 23.35
CA LEU A 448 -13.22 -46.75 22.27
C LEU A 448 -13.52 -48.17 21.83
N ARG A 449 -13.80 -49.10 22.78
CA ARG A 449 -14.22 -50.47 22.44
C ARG A 449 -15.56 -50.48 21.71
N TRP A 450 -16.52 -49.65 22.10
CA TRP A 450 -17.78 -49.47 21.42
C TRP A 450 -17.58 -48.90 20.01
N ALA A 451 -16.73 -47.86 19.86
CA ALA A 451 -16.45 -47.21 18.62
C ALA A 451 -15.75 -48.15 17.63
N LEU A 452 -14.78 -48.94 18.05
CA LEU A 452 -14.13 -49.97 17.23
C LEU A 452 -15.10 -51.07 16.77
N LYS A 453 -16.19 -51.33 17.51
CA LYS A 453 -17.24 -52.25 17.11
C LYS A 453 -18.26 -51.62 16.15
N HIS A 454 -18.54 -50.33 16.31
CA HIS A 454 -19.56 -49.61 15.54
C HIS A 454 -18.96 -48.48 14.66
N LYS A 455 -18.01 -48.81 13.82
CA LYS A 455 -17.18 -47.87 13.04
C LYS A 455 -18.00 -46.89 12.21
N VAL A 456 -19.02 -47.37 11.51
CA VAL A 456 -19.88 -46.56 10.63
C VAL A 456 -20.72 -45.58 11.45
N ALA A 457 -21.19 -45.96 12.62
CA ALA A 457 -21.96 -45.09 13.51
C ALA A 457 -21.13 -43.90 14.03
N VAL A 458 -19.80 -43.99 14.04
CA VAL A 458 -18.90 -42.89 14.40
C VAL A 458 -18.49 -42.05 13.19
N ILE A 459 -18.10 -42.72 12.10
CA ILE A 459 -17.57 -42.01 10.93
C ILE A 459 -18.68 -41.20 10.22
N LEU A 460 -19.90 -41.74 10.10
CA LEU A 460 -20.99 -41.11 9.34
C LEU A 460 -21.41 -39.75 9.92
N PRO A 461 -21.65 -39.55 11.25
CA PRO A 461 -21.90 -38.23 11.83
C PRO A 461 -20.75 -37.26 11.67
N VAL A 462 -19.49 -37.71 11.76
CA VAL A 462 -18.32 -36.86 11.61
C VAL A 462 -18.23 -36.34 10.18
N VAL A 463 -18.43 -37.19 9.18
CA VAL A 463 -18.47 -36.79 7.77
C VAL A 463 -19.67 -35.89 7.47
N ALA A 464 -20.82 -36.16 8.05
CA ALA A 464 -22.01 -35.32 7.90
C ALA A 464 -21.77 -33.92 8.49
N LEU A 465 -21.10 -33.81 9.63
CA LEU A 465 -20.73 -32.53 10.26
C LEU A 465 -19.70 -31.76 9.45
N LEU A 466 -18.72 -32.47 8.86
CA LEU A 466 -17.76 -31.88 7.93
C LEU A 466 -18.48 -31.26 6.71
N ILE A 467 -19.36 -32.03 6.07
CA ILE A 467 -20.13 -31.55 4.91
C ILE A 467 -20.99 -30.34 5.30
N PHE A 468 -21.67 -30.41 6.46
CA PHE A 468 -22.46 -29.32 6.99
C PHE A 468 -21.62 -28.07 7.24
N SER A 469 -20.44 -28.20 7.86
CA SER A 469 -19.56 -27.05 8.14
C SER A 469 -19.06 -26.39 6.85
N VAL A 470 -18.63 -27.19 5.85
CA VAL A 470 -18.21 -26.68 4.54
C VAL A 470 -19.36 -26.02 3.80
N TYR A 471 -20.56 -26.58 3.82
CA TYR A 471 -21.75 -25.97 3.22
C TYR A 471 -22.06 -24.61 3.84
N LYS A 472 -21.91 -24.49 5.15
CA LYS A 472 -22.17 -23.25 5.88
C LYS A 472 -21.12 -22.15 5.63
N VAL A 473 -19.90 -22.48 5.23
CA VAL A 473 -18.86 -21.49 4.82
C VAL A 473 -19.40 -20.55 3.75
N GLY A 474 -20.21 -21.06 2.81
CA GLY A 474 -20.80 -20.22 1.76
C GLY A 474 -21.72 -19.10 2.27
N SER A 475 -22.29 -19.27 3.49
CA SER A 475 -23.14 -18.28 4.15
C SER A 475 -22.42 -17.44 5.21
N MET A 476 -21.15 -17.74 5.50
CA MET A 476 -20.30 -16.89 6.33
C MET A 476 -19.74 -15.77 5.45
N GLY A 477 -19.71 -14.58 5.99
CA GLY A 477 -19.05 -13.48 5.31
C GLY A 477 -17.53 -13.70 5.24
N THR A 478 -16.92 -13.07 4.26
CA THR A 478 -15.45 -12.96 4.20
C THR A 478 -15.03 -11.51 4.42
N SER A 479 -13.97 -11.30 5.17
CA SER A 479 -13.39 -9.98 5.43
C SER A 479 -11.86 -10.04 5.35
N PHE A 480 -11.23 -8.92 5.03
CA PHE A 480 -9.77 -8.85 5.05
C PHE A 480 -9.27 -8.91 6.49
N MET A 481 -9.66 -7.95 7.28
CA MET A 481 -9.42 -7.88 8.74
C MET A 481 -10.69 -7.43 9.45
N PRO A 482 -10.89 -7.82 10.71
CA PRO A 482 -12.01 -7.31 11.49
C PRO A 482 -11.83 -5.81 11.75
N SER A 483 -12.94 -5.08 11.86
CA SER A 483 -12.92 -3.68 12.27
C SER A 483 -12.35 -3.55 13.68
N MET A 484 -11.42 -2.60 13.85
CA MET A 484 -10.77 -2.36 15.15
C MET A 484 -11.47 -1.21 15.86
N ASP A 485 -11.83 -1.43 17.11
CA ASP A 485 -12.27 -0.34 17.99
C ASP A 485 -11.06 0.48 18.45
N SER A 486 -11.15 1.80 18.40
CA SER A 486 -10.06 2.71 18.75
C SER A 486 -10.58 3.91 19.55
N THR A 487 -9.71 4.63 20.23
CA THR A 487 -10.05 5.90 20.87
C THR A 487 -9.94 7.09 19.90
N GLU A 488 -9.64 6.85 18.64
CA GLU A 488 -9.50 7.89 17.64
C GLU A 488 -10.32 7.55 16.39
N MET A 489 -10.98 8.55 15.87
CA MET A 489 -11.71 8.52 14.63
C MET A 489 -11.29 9.70 13.77
N SER A 490 -11.53 9.64 12.48
CA SER A 490 -11.38 10.76 11.57
C SER A 490 -12.63 10.98 10.75
N ALA A 491 -12.79 12.20 10.27
CA ALA A 491 -13.81 12.51 9.29
C ALA A 491 -13.27 13.50 8.27
N THR A 492 -13.81 13.45 7.05
CA THR A 492 -13.46 14.40 5.99
C THR A 492 -14.75 15.08 5.56
N LEU A 493 -14.75 16.40 5.66
CA LEU A 493 -15.78 17.26 5.11
C LEU A 493 -15.47 17.52 3.65
N GLU A 494 -16.45 17.32 2.79
CA GLU A 494 -16.43 17.72 1.38
C GLU A 494 -17.60 18.67 1.12
N MET A 495 -17.29 19.89 0.74
CA MET A 495 -18.28 20.90 0.35
C MET A 495 -18.61 20.77 -1.13
N PRO A 496 -19.81 21.21 -1.58
CA PRO A 496 -20.13 21.27 -3.00
C PRO A 496 -19.09 22.04 -3.80
N ILE A 497 -18.83 21.60 -5.02
CA ILE A 497 -17.85 22.23 -5.91
C ILE A 497 -18.23 23.70 -6.17
N GLY A 498 -17.21 24.58 -6.11
CA GLY A 498 -17.41 26.01 -6.22
C GLY A 498 -17.68 26.72 -4.89
N SER A 499 -17.75 25.97 -3.77
CA SER A 499 -17.80 26.57 -2.44
C SER A 499 -16.50 27.31 -2.13
N SER A 500 -16.64 28.46 -1.47
CA SER A 500 -15.45 29.22 -1.03
C SER A 500 -14.84 28.61 0.23
N LYS A 501 -13.53 28.77 0.43
CA LYS A 501 -12.84 28.37 1.65
C LYS A 501 -13.50 28.92 2.90
N LYS A 502 -14.02 30.14 2.82
CA LYS A 502 -14.75 30.78 3.92
C LYS A 502 -16.04 30.06 4.29
N ASP A 503 -16.75 29.50 3.33
CA ASP A 503 -17.98 28.74 3.59
C ASP A 503 -17.64 27.36 4.13
N THR A 504 -16.56 26.74 3.66
CA THR A 504 -16.01 25.48 4.19
C THR A 504 -15.61 25.63 5.67
N ILE A 505 -14.93 26.74 6.04
CA ILE A 505 -14.59 27.05 7.43
C ILE A 505 -15.84 27.19 8.29
N LYS A 506 -16.85 27.96 7.85
CA LYS A 506 -18.11 28.12 8.60
C LYS A 506 -18.84 26.78 8.79
N MET A 507 -18.82 25.92 7.79
CA MET A 507 -19.43 24.59 7.90
C MET A 507 -18.64 23.72 8.88
N SER A 508 -17.30 23.75 8.84
CA SER A 508 -16.44 23.07 9.81
C SER A 508 -16.75 23.50 11.25
N ASP A 509 -16.83 24.80 11.52
CA ASP A 509 -17.18 25.31 12.85
C ASP A 509 -18.56 24.82 13.31
N LYS A 510 -19.53 24.78 12.40
CA LYS A 510 -20.88 24.27 12.69
C LYS A 510 -20.88 22.79 13.04
N ILE A 511 -20.06 22.00 12.32
CA ILE A 511 -19.88 20.58 12.59
C ILE A 511 -19.24 20.37 13.96
N ILE A 512 -18.12 21.05 14.26
CA ILE A 512 -17.44 20.95 15.56
C ILE A 512 -18.43 21.23 16.70
N ASN A 513 -19.17 22.34 16.63
CA ASN A 513 -20.13 22.71 17.64
C ASN A 513 -21.28 21.70 17.82
N ASN A 514 -21.60 20.95 16.79
CA ASN A 514 -22.62 19.90 16.88
C ASN A 514 -22.05 18.61 17.46
N LEU A 515 -20.86 18.21 17.01
CA LEU A 515 -20.21 16.97 17.44
C LEU A 515 -19.71 17.01 18.88
N MET A 516 -19.28 18.17 19.37
CA MET A 516 -18.90 18.36 20.78
C MET A 516 -20.05 18.09 21.78
N LYS A 517 -21.30 17.97 21.32
CA LYS A 517 -22.45 17.58 22.16
C LYS A 517 -22.60 16.06 22.31
N ILE A 518 -21.75 15.26 21.70
CA ILE A 518 -21.73 13.79 21.82
C ILE A 518 -20.91 13.44 23.06
N GLU A 519 -21.52 12.70 24.01
CA GLU A 519 -20.87 12.40 25.30
C GLU A 519 -19.57 11.59 25.16
N ASP A 520 -19.45 10.76 24.14
CA ASP A 520 -18.31 9.86 23.91
C ASP A 520 -17.10 10.58 23.32
N ILE A 521 -17.26 11.80 22.83
CA ILE A 521 -16.19 12.59 22.25
C ILE A 521 -15.47 13.39 23.36
N GLU A 522 -14.15 13.29 23.38
CA GLU A 522 -13.27 14.04 24.27
C GLU A 522 -12.78 15.34 23.61
N THR A 523 -12.25 15.22 22.40
CA THR A 523 -11.63 16.33 21.68
C THR A 523 -11.88 16.20 20.18
N ILE A 524 -12.10 17.34 19.51
CA ILE A 524 -12.18 17.41 18.06
C ILE A 524 -11.17 18.44 17.58
N GLY A 525 -10.30 18.05 16.67
CA GLY A 525 -9.45 18.95 15.92
C GLY A 525 -9.86 18.97 14.46
N ALA A 526 -9.98 20.15 13.86
CA ALA A 526 -10.21 20.29 12.43
C ALA A 526 -9.10 21.13 11.79
N THR A 527 -8.68 20.73 10.59
CA THR A 527 -7.70 21.49 9.82
C THR A 527 -8.02 21.42 8.34
N ASP A 528 -7.61 22.47 7.61
CA ASP A 528 -7.63 22.40 6.16
C ASP A 528 -6.67 21.31 5.68
N SER A 529 -7.05 20.57 4.63
CA SER A 529 -6.33 19.37 4.19
C SER A 529 -5.00 19.66 3.47
N THR A 530 -4.22 20.63 3.97
CA THR A 530 -2.88 20.96 3.46
C THR A 530 -1.85 19.85 3.66
N ASN A 531 -2.16 18.82 4.45
CA ASN A 531 -1.25 17.71 4.78
C ASN A 531 -1.54 16.42 4.04
N SER A 532 -2.32 16.43 2.97
CA SER A 532 -2.39 15.26 2.11
C SER A 532 -1.04 15.07 1.40
N MET A 533 -0.39 13.95 1.65
CA MET A 533 0.90 13.53 1.09
C MET A 533 0.92 13.56 -0.46
N LEU A 534 -0.20 13.85 -1.11
CA LEU A 534 -0.46 13.73 -2.55
C LEU A 534 -1.25 14.90 -3.17
N GLY A 535 -1.70 15.93 -2.44
CA GLY A 535 -2.62 16.91 -2.99
C GLY A 535 -2.38 18.35 -2.62
N LYS A 536 -2.68 19.27 -3.55
CA LYS A 536 -2.86 20.69 -3.30
C LYS A 536 -3.95 20.87 -2.24
N ALA A 537 -3.78 21.85 -1.35
CA ALA A 537 -4.83 22.30 -0.47
C ALA A 537 -6.12 22.54 -1.27
N SER A 538 -7.19 21.89 -0.87
CA SER A 538 -8.51 22.07 -1.48
C SER A 538 -9.29 23.08 -0.65
N ASP A 539 -9.89 24.06 -1.29
CA ASP A 539 -10.73 25.04 -0.62
C ASP A 539 -12.08 24.44 -0.13
N THR A 540 -12.41 23.24 -0.61
CA THR A 540 -13.70 22.58 -0.37
C THR A 540 -13.62 21.42 0.61
N THR A 541 -12.43 21.04 1.08
CA THR A 541 -12.25 19.88 1.97
C THR A 541 -11.62 20.26 3.30
N MET A 542 -12.09 19.63 4.40
CA MET A 542 -11.52 19.76 5.76
C MET A 542 -11.35 18.38 6.38
N SER A 543 -10.26 18.18 7.11
CA SER A 543 -10.00 16.96 7.87
C SER A 543 -10.31 17.16 9.34
N PHE A 544 -11.03 16.23 9.94
CA PHE A 544 -11.34 16.19 11.36
C PHE A 544 -10.63 15.03 12.03
N PHE A 545 -10.03 15.29 13.16
CA PHE A 545 -9.46 14.32 14.09
C PHE A 545 -10.33 14.31 15.34
N ILE A 546 -10.93 13.15 15.64
CA ILE A 546 -11.89 13.01 16.73
C ILE A 546 -11.31 12.04 17.74
N LYS A 547 -10.98 12.53 18.91
CA LYS A 547 -10.53 11.73 20.04
C LYS A 547 -11.73 11.37 20.92
N LEU A 548 -11.90 10.08 21.17
CA LEU A 548 -12.97 9.52 22.00
C LEU A 548 -12.46 9.29 23.43
N LYS A 549 -13.39 9.28 24.37
CA LYS A 549 -13.11 8.90 25.76
C LYS A 549 -12.73 7.42 25.87
N GLU A 550 -11.85 7.08 26.78
CA GLU A 550 -11.49 5.68 27.06
C GLU A 550 -12.68 4.86 27.56
N ASP A 551 -13.58 5.49 28.36
CA ASP A 551 -14.78 4.87 28.94
C ASP A 551 -16.06 5.13 28.08
N LYS A 552 -15.88 5.27 26.76
CA LYS A 552 -17.00 5.47 25.83
C LYS A 552 -18.08 4.40 25.95
N LYS A 553 -19.33 4.81 25.77
CA LYS A 553 -20.49 3.93 25.91
C LYS A 553 -20.86 3.19 24.62
N HIS A 554 -20.50 3.74 23.48
CA HIS A 554 -20.84 3.24 22.15
C HIS A 554 -19.60 2.78 21.40
N SER A 555 -19.79 1.82 20.51
CA SER A 555 -18.72 1.40 19.57
C SER A 555 -18.42 2.51 18.56
N ASN A 556 -17.26 2.48 17.94
CA ASN A 556 -16.87 3.47 16.93
C ASN A 556 -17.86 3.50 15.75
N THR A 557 -18.39 2.35 15.35
CA THR A 557 -19.40 2.24 14.29
C THR A 557 -20.73 2.88 14.69
N GLU A 558 -21.14 2.76 15.95
CA GLU A 558 -22.34 3.46 16.47
C GLU A 558 -22.12 4.96 16.57
N ILE A 559 -20.93 5.41 17.02
CA ILE A 559 -20.57 6.82 17.07
C ILE A 559 -20.54 7.42 15.67
N ALA A 560 -19.99 6.70 14.68
CA ALA A 560 -19.99 7.13 13.28
C ALA A 560 -21.43 7.34 12.76
N LYS A 561 -22.36 6.41 13.03
CA LYS A 561 -23.78 6.56 12.69
C LYS A 561 -24.43 7.77 13.39
N ILE A 562 -24.12 8.00 14.67
CA ILE A 562 -24.60 9.17 15.40
C ILE A 562 -24.09 10.47 14.75
N ILE A 563 -22.82 10.50 14.35
CA ILE A 563 -22.22 11.65 13.65
C ILE A 563 -22.94 11.88 12.31
N GLU A 564 -23.11 10.84 11.50
CA GLU A 564 -23.80 10.91 10.21
C GLU A 564 -25.25 11.40 10.35
N GLU A 565 -26.01 10.89 11.32
CA GLU A 565 -27.36 11.35 11.57
C GLU A 565 -27.44 12.83 11.99
N ARG A 566 -26.49 13.30 12.80
CA ARG A 566 -26.46 14.69 13.26
C ARG A 566 -26.05 15.69 12.18
N THR A 567 -25.35 15.23 11.17
CA THR A 567 -24.84 16.08 10.09
C THR A 567 -25.64 15.93 8.78
N LYS A 568 -26.60 15.02 8.74
CA LYS A 568 -27.42 14.71 7.55
C LYS A 568 -28.12 15.92 6.91
N ASP A 569 -28.54 16.90 7.75
CA ASP A 569 -29.26 18.09 7.28
C ASP A 569 -28.32 19.25 6.89
N PHE A 570 -27.01 19.02 6.86
CA PHE A 570 -26.03 20.01 6.47
C PHE A 570 -25.80 19.89 4.95
N ASP A 571 -25.61 21.03 4.31
CA ASP A 571 -25.31 21.11 2.87
C ASP A 571 -23.82 20.80 2.62
N CYS A 572 -23.43 19.58 2.99
CA CYS A 572 -22.08 19.06 2.83
C CYS A 572 -22.10 17.53 2.93
N GLU A 573 -21.06 16.90 2.45
CA GLU A 573 -20.78 15.49 2.67
C GLU A 573 -19.75 15.33 3.79
N LEU A 574 -20.08 14.57 4.83
CA LEU A 574 -19.15 14.24 5.91
C LEU A 574 -18.86 12.73 5.90
N LYS A 575 -17.70 12.36 5.40
CA LYS A 575 -17.22 10.97 5.38
C LYS A 575 -16.56 10.64 6.71
N VAL A 576 -17.18 9.78 7.50
CA VAL A 576 -16.67 9.40 8.83
C VAL A 576 -15.98 8.04 8.74
N SER A 577 -14.73 7.99 9.19
CA SER A 577 -13.99 6.74 9.37
C SER A 577 -14.06 6.32 10.84
N ALA A 578 -14.60 5.14 11.09
CA ALA A 578 -14.75 4.62 12.44
C ALA A 578 -13.43 4.29 13.15
N SER A 579 -12.33 4.16 12.41
CA SER A 579 -11.00 3.92 12.94
C SER A 579 -9.95 4.58 12.04
N ASN A 580 -8.95 5.24 12.64
CA ASN A 580 -7.78 5.75 11.92
C ASN A 580 -6.82 4.64 11.47
N MET A 581 -6.98 3.43 12.01
CA MET A 581 -6.26 2.21 11.63
C MET A 581 -7.16 1.24 10.84
N ASP A 582 -8.04 1.76 10.00
CA ASP A 582 -8.84 0.90 9.13
C ASP A 582 -7.92 0.22 8.09
N MET A 583 -7.52 -1.00 8.43
CA MET A 583 -6.74 -1.85 7.53
C MET A 583 -7.53 -2.25 6.28
N GLY A 584 -8.86 -2.16 6.32
CA GLY A 584 -9.73 -2.29 5.14
C GLY A 584 -9.48 -1.17 4.13
N ALA A 585 -9.15 0.04 4.60
CA ALA A 585 -8.77 1.16 3.72
C ALA A 585 -7.46 0.89 2.95
N LEU A 586 -6.53 0.12 3.52
CA LEU A 586 -5.33 -0.36 2.81
C LEU A 586 -5.64 -1.39 1.75
N ALA A 587 -6.72 -2.15 1.92
CA ALA A 587 -7.21 -3.13 0.96
C ALA A 587 -8.07 -2.49 -0.17
N GLY A 588 -8.32 -1.18 -0.11
CA GLY A 588 -9.21 -0.45 -1.00
C GLY A 588 -10.61 -0.30 -0.39
N SER A 589 -11.15 0.92 -0.36
CA SER A 589 -12.47 1.18 0.25
C SER A 589 -13.60 0.52 -0.53
N GLY A 590 -14.34 -0.38 0.08
CA GLY A 590 -15.53 -1.01 -0.49
C GLY A 590 -15.27 -1.90 -1.70
N ILE A 591 -16.31 -2.10 -2.50
CA ILE A 591 -16.23 -2.89 -3.74
C ILE A 591 -16.01 -1.94 -4.91
N GLN A 592 -14.92 -2.11 -5.62
CA GLN A 592 -14.59 -1.34 -6.81
C GLN A 592 -14.85 -2.16 -8.06
N VAL A 593 -15.56 -1.56 -9.01
CA VAL A 593 -15.77 -2.12 -10.36
C VAL A 593 -14.96 -1.29 -11.31
N ILE A 594 -13.85 -1.84 -11.80
CA ILE A 594 -12.91 -1.19 -12.70
C ILE A 594 -13.29 -1.52 -14.14
N ILE A 595 -13.60 -0.49 -14.92
CA ILE A 595 -14.04 -0.60 -16.31
C ILE A 595 -12.91 -0.07 -17.18
N LYS A 596 -12.28 -0.92 -17.98
CA LYS A 596 -11.15 -0.57 -18.84
C LYS A 596 -11.62 -0.45 -20.30
N GLY A 597 -11.10 0.54 -21.02
CA GLY A 597 -11.43 0.78 -22.44
C GLY A 597 -10.77 2.05 -22.97
N GLU A 598 -10.96 2.34 -24.26
CA GLU A 598 -10.28 3.46 -24.91
C GLU A 598 -11.11 4.75 -24.93
N ASP A 599 -12.44 4.66 -25.15
CA ASP A 599 -13.32 5.82 -25.26
C ASP A 599 -13.90 6.23 -23.91
N LEU A 600 -13.74 7.50 -23.54
CA LEU A 600 -14.18 8.04 -22.24
C LEU A 600 -15.71 8.14 -22.13
N ASP A 601 -16.39 8.48 -23.21
CA ASP A 601 -17.85 8.65 -23.17
C ASP A 601 -18.54 7.29 -23.05
N GLU A 602 -17.97 6.27 -23.68
CA GLU A 602 -18.44 4.90 -23.51
C GLU A 602 -18.14 4.38 -22.09
N LEU A 603 -16.95 4.67 -21.54
CA LEU A 603 -16.61 4.32 -20.15
C LEU A 603 -17.60 4.97 -19.17
N LYS A 604 -17.95 6.25 -19.36
CA LYS A 604 -18.98 6.94 -18.57
C LYS A 604 -20.33 6.24 -18.66
N SER A 605 -20.76 5.88 -19.89
CA SER A 605 -22.02 5.20 -20.13
C SER A 605 -22.08 3.86 -19.40
N ILE A 606 -21.02 3.06 -19.52
CA ILE A 606 -20.93 1.75 -18.85
C ILE A 606 -20.89 1.92 -17.31
N ALA A 607 -20.15 2.92 -16.79
CA ALA A 607 -20.09 3.19 -15.36
C ALA A 607 -21.46 3.55 -14.77
N LEU A 608 -22.24 4.39 -15.48
CA LEU A 608 -23.60 4.75 -15.08
C LEU A 608 -24.55 3.57 -15.14
N ASP A 609 -24.42 2.71 -16.14
CA ASP A 609 -25.26 1.50 -16.26
C ASP A 609 -24.94 0.48 -15.16
N ILE A 610 -23.65 0.25 -14.89
CA ILE A 610 -23.22 -0.62 -13.77
C ILE A 610 -23.73 -0.07 -12.44
N SER A 611 -23.60 1.24 -12.22
CA SER A 611 -24.13 1.89 -11.01
C SER A 611 -25.62 1.59 -10.80
N LYS A 612 -26.43 1.66 -11.86
CA LYS A 612 -27.86 1.34 -11.79
C LYS A 612 -28.12 -0.13 -11.51
N GLU A 613 -27.34 -1.04 -12.13
CA GLU A 613 -27.49 -2.49 -11.96
C GLU A 613 -27.14 -2.96 -10.55
N ILE A 614 -26.13 -2.36 -9.90
CA ILE A 614 -25.69 -2.77 -8.57
C ILE A 614 -26.45 -2.06 -7.45
N LYS A 615 -27.01 -0.86 -7.68
CA LYS A 615 -27.74 -0.06 -6.68
C LYS A 615 -28.82 -0.81 -5.90
N PRO A 616 -29.63 -1.73 -6.49
CA PRO A 616 -30.66 -2.47 -5.75
C PRO A 616 -30.12 -3.59 -4.86
N ILE A 617 -28.82 -3.86 -4.83
CA ILE A 617 -28.20 -4.88 -3.99
C ILE A 617 -28.25 -4.41 -2.53
N LYS A 618 -28.76 -5.25 -1.65
CA LYS A 618 -28.83 -4.96 -0.22
C LYS A 618 -27.45 -4.85 0.39
N GLY A 619 -27.22 -3.86 1.22
CA GLY A 619 -25.96 -3.61 1.88
C GLY A 619 -25.09 -2.59 1.16
N ILE A 620 -25.43 -2.14 -0.04
CA ILE A 620 -24.79 -1.01 -0.68
C ILE A 620 -25.39 0.28 -0.09
N LYS A 621 -24.55 1.09 0.56
CA LYS A 621 -24.90 2.38 1.16
C LYS A 621 -24.85 3.49 0.12
N GLU A 622 -23.79 3.54 -0.66
CA GLU A 622 -23.51 4.58 -1.64
C GLU A 622 -22.75 4.02 -2.84
N ILE A 623 -22.96 4.63 -4.00
CA ILE A 623 -22.21 4.28 -5.21
C ILE A 623 -21.65 5.57 -5.79
N THR A 624 -20.35 5.60 -5.97
CA THR A 624 -19.65 6.70 -6.65
C THR A 624 -19.06 6.20 -7.97
N THR A 625 -19.23 6.98 -9.02
CA THR A 625 -18.73 6.66 -10.37
C THR A 625 -17.53 7.52 -10.76
N GLY A 626 -17.16 8.48 -9.90
CA GLY A 626 -16.18 9.53 -10.20
C GLY A 626 -16.73 10.61 -11.14
N LEU A 627 -18.05 10.58 -11.43
CA LEU A 627 -18.75 11.56 -12.26
C LEU A 627 -19.59 12.54 -11.43
N GLU A 628 -19.71 12.33 -10.13
CA GLU A 628 -20.59 13.08 -9.23
C GLU A 628 -20.15 14.52 -9.08
N ASN A 629 -18.85 14.75 -9.21
CA ASN A 629 -18.22 16.06 -9.04
C ASN A 629 -17.46 16.45 -10.31
N PRO A 630 -18.14 16.78 -11.41
CA PRO A 630 -17.46 17.26 -12.61
C PRO A 630 -16.74 18.59 -12.29
N SER A 631 -15.53 18.73 -12.77
CA SER A 631 -14.81 19.99 -12.63
C SER A 631 -15.39 21.02 -13.60
N PRO A 632 -15.85 22.20 -13.16
CA PRO A 632 -16.31 23.24 -14.07
C PRO A 632 -15.14 23.67 -14.96
N GLU A 633 -15.32 23.56 -16.25
CA GLU A 633 -14.34 23.92 -17.28
C GLU A 633 -14.83 25.12 -18.07
N THR A 634 -14.01 26.13 -18.19
CA THR A 634 -14.26 27.20 -19.19
C THR A 634 -13.45 26.88 -20.42
N ARG A 635 -14.15 26.45 -21.46
CA ARG A 635 -13.54 26.02 -22.71
C ARG A 635 -13.45 27.17 -23.70
N ILE A 636 -12.24 27.42 -24.19
CA ILE A 636 -11.95 28.48 -25.18
C ILE A 636 -11.65 27.82 -26.50
N ILE A 637 -12.57 27.97 -27.47
CA ILE A 637 -12.45 27.38 -28.78
C ILE A 637 -12.05 28.50 -29.76
N VAL A 638 -10.86 28.38 -30.35
CA VAL A 638 -10.32 29.35 -31.28
C VAL A 638 -10.91 29.13 -32.68
N ASP A 639 -11.51 30.17 -33.26
CA ASP A 639 -11.84 30.20 -34.69
C ASP A 639 -10.56 30.41 -35.48
N LYS A 640 -10.00 29.33 -35.99
CA LYS A 640 -8.69 29.32 -36.66
C LYS A 640 -8.67 30.22 -37.89
N ASN A 641 -9.80 30.33 -38.61
CA ASN A 641 -9.88 31.17 -39.82
C ASN A 641 -9.86 32.65 -39.48
N LYS A 642 -10.69 33.07 -38.52
CA LYS A 642 -10.67 34.44 -38.02
C LYS A 642 -9.35 34.85 -37.37
N ALA A 643 -8.74 33.94 -36.60
CA ALA A 643 -7.43 34.20 -36.00
C ALA A 643 -6.36 34.43 -37.06
N MET A 644 -6.35 33.60 -38.11
CA MET A 644 -5.42 33.77 -39.24
C MET A 644 -5.64 35.02 -40.07
N GLU A 645 -6.85 35.62 -40.12
CA GLU A 645 -7.08 36.92 -40.73
C GLU A 645 -6.29 38.08 -40.08
N TYR A 646 -5.96 37.86 -38.78
CA TYR A 646 -5.12 38.75 -37.97
C TYR A 646 -3.68 38.24 -37.81
N GLY A 647 -3.27 37.23 -38.57
CA GLY A 647 -1.95 36.61 -38.48
C GLY A 647 -1.67 35.88 -37.15
N LEU A 648 -2.74 35.54 -36.40
CA LEU A 648 -2.64 34.92 -35.09
C LEU A 648 -2.79 33.40 -35.18
N THR A 649 -1.90 32.69 -34.54
CA THR A 649 -1.99 31.24 -34.37
C THR A 649 -2.65 30.87 -33.04
N THR A 650 -3.23 29.69 -32.98
CA THR A 650 -3.81 29.14 -31.73
C THR A 650 -2.79 29.13 -30.57
N VAL A 651 -1.51 28.86 -30.87
CA VAL A 651 -0.44 28.84 -29.88
C VAL A 651 -0.16 30.23 -29.30
N GLN A 652 -0.17 31.29 -30.13
CA GLN A 652 0.00 32.65 -29.64
C GLN A 652 -1.16 33.08 -28.76
N ILE A 653 -2.40 32.76 -29.14
CA ILE A 653 -3.58 33.02 -28.32
C ILE A 653 -3.48 32.28 -26.98
N TYR A 654 -3.08 31.02 -27.01
CA TYR A 654 -2.85 30.22 -25.79
C TYR A 654 -1.80 30.85 -24.88
N GLN A 655 -0.66 31.28 -25.47
CA GLN A 655 0.42 31.87 -24.66
C GLN A 655 -0.03 33.18 -23.99
N THR A 656 -0.77 34.01 -24.70
CA THR A 656 -1.31 35.26 -24.14
C THR A 656 -2.26 34.97 -22.97
N ILE A 657 -3.20 34.06 -23.15
CA ILE A 657 -4.14 33.65 -22.10
C ILE A 657 -3.39 33.00 -20.91
N ALA A 658 -2.47 32.09 -21.18
CA ALA A 658 -1.71 31.39 -20.18
C ALA A 658 -0.83 32.33 -19.34
N ASN A 659 -0.25 33.37 -19.94
CA ASN A 659 0.54 34.35 -19.23
C ASN A 659 -0.29 35.21 -18.26
N GLU A 660 -1.56 35.47 -18.62
CA GLU A 660 -2.47 36.25 -17.78
C GLU A 660 -3.16 35.42 -16.68
N ILE A 661 -3.38 34.11 -16.91
CA ILE A 661 -4.03 33.18 -15.93
C ILE A 661 -3.00 32.57 -14.98
N LYS A 662 -1.72 32.90 -15.09
CA LYS A 662 -0.64 32.27 -14.34
C LYS A 662 -0.94 32.25 -12.85
N THR A 663 -0.99 31.06 -12.26
CA THR A 663 -1.08 30.87 -10.81
C THR A 663 0.20 31.33 -10.12
N ASP A 664 0.06 31.99 -9.00
CA ASP A 664 1.17 32.46 -8.17
C ASP A 664 2.02 31.26 -7.71
N THR A 665 3.20 31.11 -8.24
CA THR A 665 4.16 30.07 -7.83
C THR A 665 5.36 30.72 -7.14
N SER A 666 5.87 30.06 -6.12
CA SER A 666 7.07 30.53 -5.44
C SER A 666 8.28 30.50 -6.37
N SER A 667 8.90 31.64 -6.59
CA SER A 667 10.11 31.79 -7.38
C SER A 667 11.33 31.25 -6.63
N THR A 668 11.44 31.57 -5.36
CA THR A 668 12.54 31.17 -4.48
C THR A 668 12.12 31.32 -3.01
N ILE A 669 12.96 30.88 -2.10
CA ILE A 669 12.74 31.03 -0.66
C ILE A 669 13.75 32.02 -0.10
N LEU A 670 13.23 33.08 0.52
CA LEU A 670 14.02 34.08 1.23
C LEU A 670 14.09 33.69 2.71
N THR A 671 15.31 33.42 3.21
CA THR A 671 15.49 33.05 4.61
C THR A 671 15.88 34.28 5.43
N ILE A 672 14.99 34.74 6.31
CA ILE A 672 15.26 35.88 7.21
C ILE A 672 15.34 35.35 8.66
N GLY A 673 16.57 35.32 9.18
CA GLY A 673 16.82 34.77 10.51
C GLY A 673 16.59 33.27 10.58
N ARG A 674 15.49 32.84 11.19
CA ARG A 674 15.09 31.40 11.28
C ARG A 674 13.84 31.07 10.45
N ASN A 675 13.29 32.04 9.77
CA ASN A 675 12.03 31.88 9.05
C ASN A 675 12.29 31.91 7.54
N ASP A 676 11.64 31.00 6.85
CA ASP A 676 11.65 30.87 5.40
C ASP A 676 10.37 31.50 4.81
N TYR A 677 10.58 32.44 3.88
CA TYR A 677 9.50 33.14 3.20
C TYR A 677 9.53 32.78 1.72
N PRO A 678 8.49 32.10 1.19
CA PRO A 678 8.41 31.91 -0.26
C PRO A 678 8.19 33.27 -0.94
N VAL A 679 8.99 33.55 -1.96
CA VAL A 679 8.89 34.76 -2.77
C VAL A 679 7.99 34.47 -3.96
N ILE A 680 6.83 35.13 -4.03
CA ILE A 680 5.86 34.97 -5.09
C ILE A 680 5.89 36.24 -5.96
N VAL A 681 6.02 36.07 -7.27
CA VAL A 681 5.97 37.16 -8.23
C VAL A 681 4.63 37.05 -8.97
N SER A 682 3.77 38.04 -8.80
CA SER A 682 2.45 38.07 -9.46
C SER A 682 2.17 39.42 -10.12
N ASN A 683 1.25 39.41 -11.08
CA ASN A 683 0.79 40.60 -11.81
C ASN A 683 -0.37 41.35 -11.11
N GLY A 684 -0.70 40.98 -9.86
CA GLY A 684 -1.86 41.49 -9.15
C GLY A 684 -2.98 40.50 -9.05
N ASP A 685 -4.24 40.95 -9.00
CA ASP A 685 -5.40 40.09 -8.83
C ASP A 685 -5.58 39.06 -9.95
N SER A 686 -6.04 37.86 -9.62
CA SER A 686 -6.35 36.82 -10.59
C SER A 686 -7.43 37.27 -11.58
N LEU A 687 -7.22 36.95 -12.86
CA LEU A 687 -8.13 37.29 -13.95
C LEU A 687 -9.53 36.72 -13.72
N THR A 688 -10.53 37.54 -13.72
CA THR A 688 -11.92 37.10 -13.68
C THR A 688 -12.42 36.64 -15.06
N LYS A 689 -13.45 35.80 -15.08
CA LYS A 689 -14.05 35.33 -16.36
C LYS A 689 -14.53 36.47 -17.25
N ASN A 690 -14.98 37.59 -16.69
CA ASN A 690 -15.40 38.77 -17.47
C ASN A 690 -14.20 39.50 -18.07
N GLU A 691 -13.08 39.53 -17.36
CA GLU A 691 -11.84 40.14 -17.86
C GLU A 691 -11.22 39.31 -18.99
N LEU A 692 -11.34 37.97 -18.91
CA LEU A 692 -10.91 37.07 -19.97
C LEU A 692 -11.57 37.40 -21.31
N ASN A 693 -12.85 37.77 -21.33
CA ASN A 693 -13.55 38.19 -22.56
C ASN A 693 -13.01 39.49 -23.14
N ASN A 694 -12.41 40.35 -22.34
CA ASN A 694 -11.92 41.67 -22.73
C ASN A 694 -10.42 41.70 -23.03
N LEU A 695 -9.72 40.58 -22.83
CA LEU A 695 -8.30 40.47 -23.19
C LEU A 695 -8.06 40.81 -24.64
N THR A 696 -7.00 41.57 -24.91
CA THR A 696 -6.56 41.94 -26.26
C THR A 696 -5.23 41.25 -26.56
N ILE A 697 -5.04 40.93 -27.85
CA ILE A 697 -3.80 40.37 -28.38
C ILE A 697 -3.37 41.16 -29.61
N GLU A 698 -2.09 41.45 -29.76
CA GLU A 698 -1.55 42.10 -30.97
C GLU A 698 -1.59 41.13 -32.16
N GLY A 699 -2.32 41.50 -33.19
CA GLY A 699 -2.34 40.79 -34.45
C GLY A 699 -1.83 41.67 -35.59
N THR A 700 -1.68 41.10 -36.77
CA THR A 700 -1.27 41.81 -37.98
C THR A 700 -2.35 41.64 -39.04
N LYS A 701 -2.96 42.75 -39.51
CA LYS A 701 -3.90 42.74 -40.62
C LYS A 701 -3.44 43.78 -41.64
N ASP A 702 -3.39 43.40 -42.92
CA ASP A 702 -2.95 44.27 -44.03
C ASP A 702 -1.56 44.91 -43.80
N ASN A 703 -0.63 44.20 -43.11
CA ASN A 703 0.70 44.65 -42.71
C ASN A 703 0.70 45.75 -41.62
N GLU A 704 -0.42 46.01 -40.97
CA GLU A 704 -0.50 46.93 -39.84
C GLU A 704 -0.74 46.15 -38.54
N LYS A 705 -0.12 46.57 -37.41
CA LYS A 705 -0.38 46.00 -36.08
C LYS A 705 -1.75 46.46 -35.61
N VAL A 706 -2.57 45.50 -35.19
CA VAL A 706 -3.96 45.75 -34.72
C VAL A 706 -4.17 45.02 -33.41
N GLU A 707 -4.71 45.71 -32.43
CA GLU A 707 -5.19 45.08 -31.19
C GLU A 707 -6.51 44.36 -31.46
N VAL A 708 -6.54 43.06 -31.23
CA VAL A 708 -7.69 42.20 -31.45
C VAL A 708 -8.21 41.71 -30.11
N LYS A 709 -9.48 41.94 -29.81
CA LYS A 709 -10.13 41.36 -28.63
C LYS A 709 -10.23 39.85 -28.82
N ILE A 710 -9.81 39.10 -27.82
CA ILE A 710 -9.84 37.63 -27.84
C ILE A 710 -11.27 37.12 -28.09
N SER A 711 -12.29 37.72 -27.48
CA SER A 711 -13.70 37.37 -27.69
C SER A 711 -14.18 37.46 -29.15
N SER A 712 -13.48 38.18 -30.03
CA SER A 712 -13.82 38.27 -31.47
C SER A 712 -13.34 37.06 -32.28
N ILE A 713 -12.33 36.37 -31.80
CA ILE A 713 -11.66 35.26 -32.50
C ILE A 713 -11.78 33.92 -31.77
N VAL A 714 -12.39 33.92 -30.56
CA VAL A 714 -12.67 32.71 -29.82
C VAL A 714 -14.14 32.63 -29.38
N SER A 715 -14.65 31.45 -29.15
CA SER A 715 -15.91 31.22 -28.45
C SER A 715 -15.60 30.63 -27.06
N ILE A 716 -16.18 31.21 -26.02
CA ILE A 716 -16.02 30.80 -24.66
C ILE A 716 -17.31 30.11 -24.23
N SER A 717 -17.22 28.85 -23.82
CA SER A 717 -18.33 28.05 -23.30
C SER A 717 -17.99 27.48 -21.96
N ASP A 718 -18.99 27.35 -21.09
CA ASP A 718 -18.87 26.56 -19.87
C ASP A 718 -19.17 25.10 -20.23
N ASP A 719 -18.32 24.23 -19.77
CA ASP A 719 -18.42 22.79 -19.94
C ASP A 719 -18.12 22.11 -18.60
N GLU A 720 -18.40 20.85 -18.50
CA GLU A 720 -18.04 20.02 -17.34
C GLU A 720 -17.06 18.95 -17.80
N SER A 721 -15.91 18.90 -17.20
CA SER A 721 -14.91 17.90 -17.51
C SER A 721 -14.65 16.95 -16.33
N LEU A 722 -14.12 15.79 -16.64
CA LEU A 722 -13.58 14.91 -15.61
C LEU A 722 -12.38 15.59 -14.93
N SER A 723 -12.36 15.56 -13.60
CA SER A 723 -11.24 16.11 -12.82
C SER A 723 -9.92 15.39 -13.11
N SER A 724 -9.98 14.09 -13.45
CA SER A 724 -8.81 13.28 -13.83
C SER A 724 -9.20 12.16 -14.78
N ILE A 725 -8.24 11.70 -15.56
CA ILE A 725 -8.34 10.52 -16.43
C ILE A 725 -7.30 9.52 -15.96
N SER A 726 -7.77 8.41 -15.40
CA SER A 726 -6.92 7.34 -14.90
C SER A 726 -6.57 6.34 -16.00
N ARG A 727 -5.34 5.82 -15.95
CA ARG A 727 -4.84 4.78 -16.85
C ARG A 727 -4.09 3.71 -16.08
N GLU A 728 -4.29 2.49 -16.52
CA GLU A 728 -3.54 1.33 -16.06
C GLU A 728 -3.05 0.54 -17.28
N ASN A 729 -1.77 0.22 -17.33
CA ASN A 729 -1.14 -0.48 -18.46
C ASN A 729 -1.50 0.16 -19.82
N GLN A 730 -1.47 1.50 -19.89
CA GLN A 730 -1.81 2.36 -21.04
C GLN A 730 -3.30 2.40 -21.43
N SER A 731 -4.16 1.53 -20.88
CA SER A 731 -5.60 1.59 -21.08
C SER A 731 -6.25 2.58 -20.11
N ARG A 732 -7.22 3.35 -20.58
CA ARG A 732 -8.04 4.21 -19.73
C ARG A 732 -8.97 3.34 -18.90
N TYR A 733 -9.25 3.77 -17.68
CA TYR A 733 -10.25 3.10 -16.85
C TYR A 733 -11.10 4.09 -16.06
N MET A 734 -12.29 3.64 -15.72
CA MET A 734 -13.17 4.28 -14.72
C MET A 734 -13.50 3.29 -13.61
N THR A 735 -13.65 3.81 -12.42
CA THR A 735 -13.98 2.98 -11.26
C THR A 735 -15.37 3.36 -10.73
N VAL A 736 -16.23 2.37 -10.61
CA VAL A 736 -17.49 2.48 -9.86
C VAL A 736 -17.25 1.89 -8.48
N THR A 737 -17.26 2.73 -7.45
CA THR A 737 -17.04 2.31 -6.07
C THR A 737 -18.36 2.19 -5.33
N ALA A 738 -18.66 1.01 -4.79
CA ALA A 738 -19.79 0.76 -3.93
C ALA A 738 -19.33 0.69 -2.47
N THR A 739 -19.70 1.68 -1.69
CA THR A 739 -19.50 1.69 -0.24
C THR A 739 -20.51 0.79 0.43
N ILE A 740 -20.06 -0.07 1.32
CA ILE A 740 -20.89 -1.06 2.00
C ILE A 740 -21.31 -0.51 3.36
N ASP A 741 -22.59 -0.71 3.73
CA ASP A 741 -23.08 -0.39 5.05
C ASP A 741 -22.41 -1.28 6.10
N SER A 742 -22.03 -0.71 7.24
CA SER A 742 -21.31 -1.39 8.32
C SER A 742 -22.03 -2.63 8.88
N ASP A 743 -23.34 -2.74 8.68
CA ASP A 743 -24.13 -3.90 9.10
C ASP A 743 -24.07 -5.08 8.12
N TYR A 744 -23.39 -4.91 6.98
CA TYR A 744 -23.27 -5.91 5.93
C TYR A 744 -21.82 -6.32 5.71
N ASN A 745 -21.62 -7.58 5.35
CA ASN A 745 -20.30 -8.11 5.07
C ASN A 745 -19.90 -7.88 3.60
N VAL A 746 -18.71 -7.31 3.40
CA VAL A 746 -18.16 -6.95 2.08
C VAL A 746 -18.07 -8.15 1.16
N GLY A 747 -17.64 -9.31 1.65
CA GLY A 747 -17.51 -10.52 0.85
C GLY A 747 -18.85 -11.10 0.39
N LEU A 748 -19.92 -10.97 1.19
CA LEU A 748 -21.26 -11.42 0.78
C LEU A 748 -21.86 -10.49 -0.25
N VAL A 749 -21.80 -9.18 -0.01
CA VAL A 749 -22.27 -8.17 -0.98
C VAL A 749 -21.46 -8.24 -2.27
N GLY A 750 -20.15 -8.48 -2.18
CA GLY A 750 -19.27 -8.65 -3.33
C GLY A 750 -19.64 -9.85 -4.21
N LYS A 751 -20.09 -10.95 -3.61
CA LYS A 751 -20.62 -12.10 -4.37
C LYS A 751 -21.89 -11.75 -5.15
N ASP A 752 -22.77 -10.95 -4.56
CA ASP A 752 -24.00 -10.50 -5.21
C ASP A 752 -23.69 -9.51 -6.34
N VAL A 753 -22.72 -8.60 -6.13
CA VAL A 753 -22.20 -7.69 -7.18
C VAL A 753 -21.59 -8.51 -8.32
N LYS A 754 -20.74 -9.47 -8.02
CA LYS A 754 -20.10 -10.35 -9.01
C LYS A 754 -21.14 -11.12 -9.83
N ALA A 755 -22.14 -11.71 -9.18
CA ALA A 755 -23.20 -12.43 -9.86
C ALA A 755 -24.03 -11.55 -10.82
N LYS A 756 -24.17 -10.26 -10.52
CA LYS A 756 -24.78 -9.27 -11.42
C LYS A 756 -23.86 -8.94 -12.60
N LEU A 757 -22.59 -8.71 -12.34
CA LEU A 757 -21.61 -8.35 -13.36
C LEU A 757 -21.29 -9.50 -14.32
N ASP A 758 -21.28 -10.76 -13.85
CA ASP A 758 -21.08 -11.94 -14.68
C ASP A 758 -22.20 -12.09 -15.76
N ASN A 759 -23.38 -11.51 -15.50
CA ASN A 759 -24.50 -11.47 -16.44
C ASN A 759 -24.54 -10.20 -17.30
N TYR A 760 -23.68 -9.22 -17.03
CA TYR A 760 -23.61 -7.98 -17.78
C TYR A 760 -22.85 -8.18 -19.10
N LYS A 761 -23.46 -7.78 -20.22
CA LYS A 761 -22.82 -7.89 -21.53
C LYS A 761 -21.92 -6.69 -21.76
N VAL A 762 -20.64 -6.92 -21.63
CA VAL A 762 -19.61 -5.92 -21.94
C VAL A 762 -19.47 -5.77 -23.46
N LYS A 763 -19.32 -4.55 -23.94
CA LYS A 763 -19.08 -4.22 -25.34
C LYS A 763 -17.67 -4.66 -25.76
N ASP A 764 -17.50 -5.03 -27.03
CA ASP A 764 -16.18 -5.42 -27.56
C ASP A 764 -15.14 -4.29 -27.35
N GLY A 765 -13.96 -4.63 -26.85
CA GLY A 765 -12.88 -3.69 -26.56
C GLY A 765 -12.93 -3.08 -25.14
N TYR A 766 -13.92 -3.47 -24.32
CA TYR A 766 -14.02 -3.10 -22.92
C TYR A 766 -13.93 -4.32 -22.01
N SER A 767 -13.39 -4.15 -20.82
CA SER A 767 -13.36 -5.18 -19.78
C SER A 767 -13.85 -4.63 -18.44
N ILE A 768 -14.39 -5.51 -17.63
CA ILE A 768 -14.84 -5.20 -16.28
C ILE A 768 -14.10 -6.13 -15.32
N GLU A 769 -13.47 -5.55 -14.32
CA GLU A 769 -12.75 -6.25 -13.25
C GLU A 769 -13.30 -5.79 -11.90
N ILE A 770 -13.32 -6.69 -10.93
CA ILE A 770 -13.69 -6.35 -9.56
C ILE A 770 -12.40 -6.12 -8.79
N GLY A 771 -12.23 -4.92 -8.27
CA GLY A 771 -11.10 -4.47 -7.48
C GLY A 771 -11.49 -4.08 -6.06
N GLY A 772 -10.59 -3.35 -5.41
CA GLY A 772 -10.79 -2.87 -4.06
C GLY A 772 -10.65 -3.97 -3.02
N GLU A 773 -11.36 -3.82 -1.90
CA GLU A 773 -11.28 -4.75 -0.78
C GLU A 773 -11.64 -6.19 -1.19
N MET A 774 -12.57 -6.36 -2.13
CA MET A 774 -12.98 -7.68 -2.60
C MET A 774 -11.86 -8.42 -3.35
N GLU A 775 -11.10 -7.73 -4.17
CA GLU A 775 -9.92 -8.29 -4.85
C GLU A 775 -8.86 -8.70 -3.83
N THR A 776 -8.54 -7.81 -2.90
CA THR A 776 -7.53 -8.07 -1.85
C THR A 776 -7.93 -9.26 -0.98
N ILE A 777 -9.22 -9.38 -0.62
CA ILE A 777 -9.75 -10.56 0.09
C ILE A 777 -9.57 -11.82 -0.76
N SER A 778 -9.95 -11.76 -2.03
CA SER A 778 -9.87 -12.91 -2.95
C SER A 778 -8.43 -13.40 -3.11
N ASP A 779 -7.50 -12.50 -3.31
CA ASP A 779 -6.07 -12.82 -3.50
C ASP A 779 -5.46 -13.37 -2.23
N ALA A 780 -5.69 -12.73 -1.09
CA ALA A 780 -5.21 -13.20 0.21
C ALA A 780 -5.79 -14.59 0.56
N MET A 781 -7.08 -14.82 0.29
CA MET A 781 -7.72 -16.13 0.50
C MET A 781 -7.13 -17.18 -0.46
N GLY A 782 -6.86 -16.83 -1.71
CA GLY A 782 -6.20 -17.69 -2.68
C GLY A 782 -4.81 -18.11 -2.22
N ASP A 783 -3.99 -17.16 -1.78
CA ASP A 783 -2.65 -17.40 -1.23
C ASP A 783 -2.71 -18.33 0.01
N LEU A 784 -3.64 -18.06 0.93
CA LEU A 784 -3.79 -18.87 2.14
C LEU A 784 -4.25 -20.30 1.82
N VAL A 785 -5.16 -20.51 0.88
CA VAL A 785 -5.56 -21.84 0.42
C VAL A 785 -4.37 -22.58 -0.20
N LEU A 786 -3.55 -21.90 -1.00
CA LEU A 786 -2.32 -22.46 -1.56
C LEU A 786 -1.34 -22.83 -0.44
N MET A 787 -1.11 -21.92 0.52
CA MET A 787 -0.23 -22.15 1.68
C MET A 787 -0.69 -23.34 2.51
N ILE A 788 -2.00 -23.43 2.82
CA ILE A 788 -2.57 -24.58 3.57
C ILE A 788 -2.36 -25.87 2.78
N THR A 789 -2.58 -25.86 1.46
CA THR A 789 -2.40 -27.05 0.62
C THR A 789 -0.94 -27.49 0.61
N LEU A 790 0.00 -26.57 0.43
CA LEU A 790 1.43 -26.86 0.47
C LEU A 790 1.87 -27.33 1.87
N ALA A 791 1.35 -26.70 2.94
CA ALA A 791 1.61 -27.10 4.31
C ALA A 791 1.18 -28.56 4.56
N VAL A 792 -0.01 -28.93 4.11
CA VAL A 792 -0.53 -30.31 4.20
C VAL A 792 0.40 -31.30 3.47
N VAL A 793 0.89 -30.91 2.28
CA VAL A 793 1.85 -31.75 1.53
C VAL A 793 3.18 -31.86 2.28
N PHE A 794 3.74 -30.77 2.78
CA PHE A 794 5.03 -30.81 3.50
C PHE A 794 4.92 -31.61 4.80
N VAL A 795 3.85 -31.44 5.56
CA VAL A 795 3.55 -32.22 6.76
C VAL A 795 3.48 -33.70 6.41
N TYR A 796 2.80 -34.05 5.33
CA TYR A 796 2.74 -35.46 4.87
C TYR A 796 4.12 -36.00 4.53
N LEU A 797 4.96 -35.25 3.78
CA LEU A 797 6.30 -35.68 3.41
C LEU A 797 7.22 -35.88 4.62
N VAL A 798 7.18 -34.96 5.59
CA VAL A 798 7.96 -35.09 6.85
C VAL A 798 7.52 -36.33 7.63
N MET A 799 6.21 -36.57 7.71
CA MET A 799 5.69 -37.76 8.38
C MET A 799 6.07 -39.06 7.64
N VAL A 800 6.06 -39.07 6.29
CA VAL A 800 6.51 -40.23 5.50
C VAL A 800 7.96 -40.54 5.81
N ALA A 801 8.82 -39.54 5.87
CA ALA A 801 10.23 -39.74 6.22
C ALA A 801 10.39 -40.32 7.64
N GLN A 802 9.57 -39.85 8.61
CA GLN A 802 9.64 -40.33 9.98
C GLN A 802 9.08 -41.74 10.19
N PHE A 803 7.87 -42.02 9.68
CA PHE A 803 7.23 -43.31 9.86
C PHE A 803 7.77 -44.39 8.91
N GLN A 804 8.58 -43.99 7.92
CA GLN A 804 9.03 -44.89 6.85
C GLN A 804 7.87 -45.71 6.23
N SER A 805 6.71 -45.09 6.15
CA SER A 805 5.45 -45.67 5.70
C SER A 805 4.61 -44.59 5.04
N LEU A 806 3.94 -44.94 3.94
CA LEU A 806 2.97 -44.04 3.29
C LEU A 806 1.60 -44.05 4.01
N LEU A 807 1.27 -45.16 4.64
CA LEU A 807 -0.07 -45.39 5.18
C LEU A 807 -0.28 -44.75 6.56
N SER A 808 0.73 -44.84 7.45
CA SER A 808 0.65 -44.25 8.79
C SER A 808 0.48 -42.75 8.76
N PRO A 809 1.28 -41.96 7.96
CA PRO A 809 1.03 -40.55 7.75
C PRO A 809 -0.35 -40.26 7.18
N PHE A 810 -0.82 -41.02 6.18
CA PHE A 810 -2.13 -40.83 5.58
C PHE A 810 -3.26 -40.94 6.61
N ILE A 811 -3.17 -41.90 7.54
CA ILE A 811 -4.14 -42.04 8.64
C ILE A 811 -4.11 -40.80 9.55
N VAL A 812 -2.92 -40.29 9.90
CA VAL A 812 -2.76 -39.11 10.75
C VAL A 812 -3.33 -37.86 10.08
N MET A 813 -3.18 -37.71 8.75
CA MET A 813 -3.72 -36.58 8.01
C MET A 813 -5.23 -36.37 8.14
N PHE A 814 -6.01 -37.42 8.46
CA PHE A 814 -7.43 -37.26 8.75
C PHE A 814 -7.75 -36.38 9.97
N THR A 815 -6.75 -36.09 10.81
CA THR A 815 -6.90 -35.10 11.90
C THR A 815 -7.15 -33.69 11.39
N ILE A 816 -6.62 -33.31 10.21
CA ILE A 816 -6.76 -31.96 9.64
C ILE A 816 -8.19 -31.63 9.24
N PRO A 817 -8.91 -32.43 8.43
CA PRO A 817 -10.33 -32.19 8.17
C PRO A 817 -11.19 -32.11 9.43
N LEU A 818 -10.88 -32.94 10.44
CA LEU A 818 -11.57 -32.87 11.73
C LEU A 818 -11.34 -31.54 12.41
N ALA A 819 -10.09 -31.07 12.43
CA ALA A 819 -9.75 -29.79 13.02
C ALA A 819 -10.43 -28.62 12.28
N PHE A 820 -10.44 -28.65 10.96
CA PHE A 820 -11.11 -27.61 10.15
C PHE A 820 -12.62 -27.57 10.43
N THR A 821 -13.27 -28.73 10.58
CA THR A 821 -14.67 -28.80 11.01
C THR A 821 -14.88 -28.06 12.34
N GLY A 822 -14.01 -28.32 13.33
CA GLY A 822 -14.08 -27.67 14.63
C GLY A 822 -13.87 -26.17 14.58
N GLY A 823 -12.90 -25.70 13.80
CA GLY A 823 -12.63 -24.28 13.60
C GLY A 823 -13.80 -23.55 12.91
N LEU A 824 -14.35 -24.13 11.84
CA LEU A 824 -15.52 -23.57 11.15
C LEU A 824 -16.76 -23.52 12.05
N LEU A 825 -17.01 -24.55 12.84
CA LEU A 825 -18.11 -24.56 13.80
C LEU A 825 -17.92 -23.50 14.91
N ALA A 826 -16.69 -23.27 15.35
CA ALA A 826 -16.39 -22.25 16.35
C ALA A 826 -16.67 -20.84 15.79
N LEU A 827 -16.27 -20.53 14.57
CA LEU A 827 -16.60 -19.26 13.89
C LEU A 827 -18.12 -19.11 13.75
N LEU A 828 -18.84 -20.16 13.34
CA LEU A 828 -20.31 -20.14 13.23
C LEU A 828 -21.00 -19.85 14.56
N ILE A 829 -20.51 -20.46 15.66
CA ILE A 829 -21.10 -20.30 17.00
C ILE A 829 -20.82 -18.89 17.56
N THR A 830 -19.65 -18.35 17.29
CA THR A 830 -19.25 -17.01 17.76
C THR A 830 -19.76 -15.89 16.86
N GLY A 831 -20.27 -16.20 15.67
CA GLY A 831 -20.75 -15.20 14.71
C GLY A 831 -19.64 -14.40 14.03
N ASN A 832 -18.40 -14.87 14.06
CA ASN A 832 -17.28 -14.22 13.40
C ASN A 832 -17.21 -14.60 11.92
N ASP A 833 -16.77 -13.64 11.10
CA ASP A 833 -16.52 -13.83 9.67
C ASP A 833 -15.30 -14.70 9.41
N LEU A 834 -15.25 -15.28 8.21
CA LEU A 834 -14.05 -15.93 7.70
C LEU A 834 -13.06 -14.85 7.20
N SER A 835 -12.29 -14.29 8.13
CA SER A 835 -11.25 -13.30 7.81
C SER A 835 -9.93 -13.96 7.36
N VAL A 836 -9.05 -13.18 6.74
CA VAL A 836 -7.69 -13.62 6.39
C VAL A 836 -6.94 -14.10 7.65
N VAL A 837 -7.15 -13.43 8.79
CA VAL A 837 -6.57 -13.84 10.08
C VAL A 837 -7.13 -15.16 10.60
N SER A 838 -8.44 -15.39 10.46
CA SER A 838 -9.03 -16.69 10.85
C SER A 838 -8.55 -17.84 9.96
N MET A 839 -8.28 -17.57 8.67
CA MET A 839 -7.67 -18.55 7.76
C MET A 839 -6.24 -18.94 8.18
N LEU A 840 -5.46 -17.99 8.73
CA LEU A 840 -4.20 -18.34 9.37
C LEU A 840 -4.37 -19.29 10.56
N GLY A 841 -5.46 -19.13 11.32
CA GLY A 841 -5.81 -20.08 12.37
C GLY A 841 -5.91 -21.51 11.82
N PHE A 842 -6.47 -21.71 10.64
CA PHE A 842 -6.50 -23.04 9.98
C PHE A 842 -5.11 -23.50 9.54
N LEU A 843 -4.25 -22.61 9.07
CA LEU A 843 -2.86 -22.93 8.75
C LEU A 843 -2.12 -23.44 9.99
N VAL A 844 -2.15 -22.68 11.09
CA VAL A 844 -1.53 -23.07 12.37
C VAL A 844 -2.10 -24.38 12.88
N LEU A 845 -3.43 -24.50 12.85
CA LEU A 845 -4.15 -25.69 13.31
C LEU A 845 -3.72 -26.95 12.57
N SER A 846 -3.44 -26.84 11.25
CA SER A 846 -2.98 -27.98 10.44
C SER A 846 -1.65 -28.59 10.97
N GLY A 847 -0.78 -27.78 11.57
CA GLY A 847 0.46 -28.25 12.19
C GLY A 847 0.29 -28.79 13.59
N VAL A 848 -0.53 -28.12 14.39
CA VAL A 848 -0.68 -28.46 15.83
C VAL A 848 -1.46 -29.75 16.05
N VAL A 849 -2.53 -29.94 15.29
CA VAL A 849 -3.44 -31.08 15.47
C VAL A 849 -2.81 -32.42 15.06
N VAL A 850 -1.97 -32.39 14.04
CA VAL A 850 -1.28 -33.58 13.55
C VAL A 850 -0.38 -34.20 14.62
N ASN A 851 0.19 -33.36 15.55
CA ASN A 851 1.03 -33.83 16.63
C ASN A 851 0.35 -34.88 17.50
N ASN A 852 -0.91 -34.71 17.89
CA ASN A 852 -1.68 -35.68 18.65
C ASN A 852 -1.83 -37.03 17.95
N GLY A 853 -2.05 -36.96 16.62
CA GLY A 853 -2.15 -38.15 15.77
C GLY A 853 -0.82 -38.87 15.59
N ILE A 854 0.29 -38.14 15.44
CA ILE A 854 1.65 -38.72 15.35
C ILE A 854 1.98 -39.52 16.61
N VAL A 855 1.84 -38.88 17.77
CA VAL A 855 2.15 -39.54 19.05
C VAL A 855 1.29 -40.78 19.30
N PHE A 856 0.01 -40.76 18.88
CA PHE A 856 -0.87 -41.88 18.98
C PHE A 856 -0.46 -43.06 18.06
N VAL A 857 -0.30 -42.76 16.75
CA VAL A 857 0.04 -43.79 15.75
C VAL A 857 1.42 -44.38 15.98
N ASP A 858 2.41 -43.55 16.35
CA ASP A 858 3.76 -43.98 16.65
C ASP A 858 3.78 -45.00 17.84
N TYR A 859 3.03 -44.69 18.90
CA TYR A 859 2.97 -45.60 20.07
C TYR A 859 2.22 -46.87 19.75
N VAL A 860 1.17 -46.86 18.93
CA VAL A 860 0.51 -48.08 18.42
C VAL A 860 1.52 -48.94 17.65
N ASN A 861 2.32 -48.29 16.75
CA ASN A 861 3.34 -49.00 15.97
C ASN A 861 4.41 -49.62 16.85
N GLN A 862 4.90 -48.92 17.89
CA GLN A 862 5.86 -49.44 18.87
C GLN A 862 5.31 -50.65 19.61
N LEU A 863 4.06 -50.62 20.09
CA LEU A 863 3.44 -51.78 20.78
C LEU A 863 3.21 -52.95 19.82
N ARG A 864 2.92 -52.70 18.60
CA ARG A 864 2.80 -53.76 17.59
C ARG A 864 4.11 -54.38 17.23
N ALA A 865 5.20 -53.60 17.22
CA ALA A 865 6.56 -54.11 16.98
C ALA A 865 7.04 -55.05 18.12
N THR A 866 6.51 -54.91 19.35
CA THR A 866 6.76 -55.85 20.48
C THR A 866 5.86 -57.08 20.46
N GLY A 867 5.09 -57.29 19.39
CA GLY A 867 4.23 -58.49 19.21
C GLY A 867 2.81 -58.37 19.72
N MET A 868 2.38 -57.18 20.20
CA MET A 868 1.00 -56.97 20.68
C MET A 868 0.00 -56.99 19.53
N SER A 869 -1.19 -57.64 19.76
CA SER A 869 -2.26 -57.65 18.75
C SER A 869 -2.73 -56.23 18.40
N LYS A 870 -3.13 -55.97 17.17
CA LYS A 870 -3.57 -54.66 16.68
C LYS A 870 -4.61 -53.99 17.56
N LYS A 871 -5.66 -54.75 17.98
CA LYS A 871 -6.75 -54.18 18.78
C LYS A 871 -6.31 -53.86 20.21
N GLU A 872 -5.49 -54.74 20.81
CA GLU A 872 -4.92 -54.51 22.15
C GLU A 872 -3.95 -53.33 22.13
N ALA A 873 -3.07 -53.25 21.11
CA ALA A 873 -2.15 -52.13 20.95
C ALA A 873 -2.89 -50.77 20.84
N ILE A 874 -4.01 -50.72 20.07
CA ILE A 874 -4.84 -49.52 19.97
C ILE A 874 -5.45 -49.15 21.33
N ILE A 875 -6.00 -50.12 22.08
CA ILE A 875 -6.66 -49.86 23.36
C ILE A 875 -5.64 -49.43 24.40
N GLU A 876 -4.51 -50.11 24.47
CA GLU A 876 -3.46 -49.79 25.42
C GLU A 876 -2.81 -48.42 25.11
N THR A 877 -2.63 -48.09 23.82
CA THR A 877 -2.22 -46.75 23.42
C THR A 877 -3.21 -45.70 23.87
N GLY A 878 -4.51 -45.93 23.64
CA GLY A 878 -5.57 -45.02 24.07
C GLY A 878 -5.54 -44.78 25.58
N ARG A 879 -5.40 -45.84 26.40
CA ARG A 879 -5.29 -45.74 27.87
C ARG A 879 -4.04 -44.96 28.31
N SER A 880 -2.94 -45.18 27.64
CA SER A 880 -1.63 -44.61 28.02
C SER A 880 -1.52 -43.15 27.55
N ARG A 881 -2.10 -42.81 26.38
CA ARG A 881 -1.91 -41.50 25.72
C ARG A 881 -3.04 -40.49 25.94
N ILE A 882 -4.20 -40.89 26.46
CA ILE A 882 -5.32 -39.97 26.72
C ILE A 882 -4.92 -38.82 27.65
N ARG A 883 -4.13 -39.10 28.68
CA ARG A 883 -3.73 -38.10 29.67
C ARG A 883 -2.81 -37.04 29.09
N PRO A 884 -1.68 -37.36 28.40
CA PRO A 884 -0.85 -36.40 27.71
C PRO A 884 -1.64 -35.58 26.68
N ILE A 885 -2.41 -36.25 25.81
CA ILE A 885 -3.17 -35.58 24.72
C ILE A 885 -4.19 -34.58 25.27
N LEU A 886 -4.93 -34.95 26.33
CA LEU A 886 -5.87 -34.01 26.97
C LEU A 886 -5.15 -32.89 27.70
N MET A 887 -4.00 -33.17 28.32
CA MET A 887 -3.20 -32.17 29.03
C MET A 887 -2.64 -31.12 28.06
N THR A 888 -2.04 -31.54 26.94
CA THR A 888 -1.50 -30.62 25.93
C THR A 888 -2.62 -29.82 25.30
N ALA A 889 -3.71 -30.44 24.86
CA ALA A 889 -4.84 -29.77 24.26
C ALA A 889 -5.48 -28.72 25.18
N LEU A 890 -5.76 -29.09 26.44
CA LEU A 890 -6.36 -28.15 27.39
C LEU A 890 -5.41 -27.01 27.77
N THR A 891 -4.12 -27.28 27.88
CA THR A 891 -3.11 -26.24 28.14
C THR A 891 -3.09 -25.24 27.01
N THR A 892 -3.08 -25.71 25.76
CA THR A 892 -3.09 -24.84 24.56
C THR A 892 -4.41 -24.08 24.43
N ILE A 893 -5.56 -24.76 24.61
CA ILE A 893 -6.89 -24.12 24.54
C ILE A 893 -7.01 -23.01 25.58
N LEU A 894 -6.62 -23.25 26.85
CA LEU A 894 -6.73 -22.24 27.88
C LEU A 894 -5.69 -21.14 27.76
N ALA A 895 -4.49 -21.43 27.25
CA ALA A 895 -3.54 -20.38 26.89
C ALA A 895 -4.07 -19.45 25.78
N MET A 896 -4.72 -20.02 24.75
CA MET A 896 -5.33 -19.23 23.66
C MET A 896 -6.65 -18.57 24.05
N SER A 897 -7.33 -19.05 25.10
CA SER A 897 -8.61 -18.46 25.52
C SER A 897 -8.47 -17.00 25.98
N THR A 898 -7.30 -16.60 26.46
CA THR A 898 -7.02 -15.20 26.78
C THR A 898 -7.11 -14.31 25.53
N MET A 899 -6.56 -14.77 24.40
CA MET A 899 -6.65 -14.05 23.13
C MET A 899 -8.10 -14.05 22.58
N ALA A 900 -8.81 -15.17 22.72
CA ALA A 900 -10.18 -15.28 22.22
C ALA A 900 -11.20 -14.44 23.02
N LEU A 901 -10.91 -14.18 24.30
CA LEU A 901 -11.77 -13.43 25.23
C LEU A 901 -11.23 -12.03 25.53
N SER A 902 -10.12 -11.63 24.94
CA SER A 902 -9.53 -10.31 25.12
C SER A 902 -10.45 -9.25 24.51
N ASN A 903 -10.72 -8.20 25.27
CA ASN A 903 -11.51 -7.03 24.86
C ASN A 903 -10.62 -5.77 24.72
N GLY A 904 -9.31 -5.92 24.73
CA GLY A 904 -8.36 -4.82 24.54
C GLY A 904 -8.29 -4.40 23.09
N MET A 905 -7.86 -3.16 22.85
CA MET A 905 -7.63 -2.63 21.52
C MET A 905 -6.63 -3.51 20.74
N GLY A 906 -6.94 -3.85 19.48
CA GLY A 906 -6.15 -4.77 18.67
C GLY A 906 -6.36 -6.27 18.99
N ALA A 907 -7.19 -6.60 19.98
CA ALA A 907 -7.55 -7.99 20.28
C ALA A 907 -8.29 -8.63 19.08
N GLU A 908 -9.09 -7.85 18.37
CA GLU A 908 -9.85 -8.28 17.20
C GLU A 908 -8.95 -8.90 16.13
N MET A 909 -7.71 -8.41 15.99
CA MET A 909 -6.73 -8.94 15.03
C MET A 909 -6.32 -10.39 15.34
N THR A 910 -6.36 -10.81 16.59
CA THR A 910 -5.90 -12.14 17.02
C THR A 910 -7.05 -13.07 17.42
N GLN A 911 -8.22 -12.50 17.70
CA GLN A 911 -9.39 -13.22 18.19
C GLN A 911 -9.87 -14.30 17.22
N GLY A 912 -9.99 -13.98 15.92
CA GLY A 912 -10.41 -14.93 14.89
C GLY A 912 -9.48 -16.14 14.77
N LEU A 913 -8.17 -15.91 14.84
CA LEU A 913 -7.16 -16.95 14.85
C LEU A 913 -7.27 -17.85 16.10
N ALA A 914 -7.46 -17.24 17.27
CA ALA A 914 -7.60 -17.97 18.53
C ALA A 914 -8.90 -18.81 18.54
N ILE A 915 -10.03 -18.27 18.10
CA ILE A 915 -11.33 -18.98 18.04
C ILE A 915 -11.23 -20.21 17.14
N VAL A 916 -10.68 -20.06 15.93
CA VAL A 916 -10.47 -21.18 15.00
C VAL A 916 -9.57 -22.24 15.65
N SER A 917 -8.45 -21.82 16.25
CA SER A 917 -7.50 -22.72 16.85
C SER A 917 -8.09 -23.48 18.05
N ILE A 918 -8.81 -22.81 18.94
CA ILE A 918 -9.49 -23.39 20.09
C ILE A 918 -10.54 -24.40 19.64
N GLY A 919 -11.45 -23.96 18.73
CA GLY A 919 -12.53 -24.82 18.25
C GLY A 919 -12.02 -26.05 17.50
N GLY A 920 -11.03 -25.81 16.63
CA GLY A 920 -10.38 -26.87 15.88
C GLY A 920 -9.64 -27.86 16.79
N LEU A 921 -8.86 -27.38 17.76
CA LEU A 921 -8.13 -28.23 18.70
C LEU A 921 -9.09 -29.00 19.64
N ALA A 922 -10.11 -28.36 20.16
CA ALA A 922 -11.09 -29.00 21.03
C ALA A 922 -11.82 -30.14 20.30
N TYR A 923 -12.38 -29.86 19.13
CA TYR A 923 -13.11 -30.84 18.34
C TYR A 923 -12.21 -31.97 17.84
N SER A 924 -11.04 -31.61 17.27
CA SER A 924 -10.12 -32.62 16.74
C SER A 924 -9.51 -33.49 17.81
N THR A 925 -9.20 -32.95 19.00
CA THR A 925 -8.62 -33.77 20.10
C THR A 925 -9.58 -34.87 20.55
N ILE A 926 -10.85 -34.53 20.74
CA ILE A 926 -11.89 -35.49 21.10
C ILE A 926 -12.02 -36.57 20.02
N LEU A 927 -12.11 -36.14 18.76
CA LEU A 927 -12.33 -37.06 17.66
C LEU A 927 -11.07 -37.83 17.25
N THR A 928 -9.89 -37.27 17.38
CA THR A 928 -8.62 -37.98 17.13
C THR A 928 -8.50 -39.21 18.05
N LEU A 929 -8.88 -39.09 19.29
CA LEU A 929 -8.89 -40.21 20.24
C LEU A 929 -9.87 -41.31 19.86
N VAL A 930 -10.85 -41.07 18.97
CA VAL A 930 -11.86 -42.06 18.56
C VAL A 930 -11.71 -42.42 17.08
N VAL A 931 -11.55 -41.44 16.19
CA VAL A 931 -11.55 -41.61 14.74
C VAL A 931 -10.23 -42.23 14.25
N ILE A 932 -9.09 -41.75 14.75
CA ILE A 932 -7.78 -42.25 14.33
C ILE A 932 -7.62 -43.75 14.67
N PRO A 933 -7.95 -44.23 15.87
CA PRO A 933 -8.05 -45.65 16.20
C PRO A 933 -8.89 -46.47 15.20
N ILE A 934 -10.06 -45.94 14.82
CA ILE A 934 -10.96 -46.61 13.86
C ILE A 934 -10.30 -46.68 12.47
N LEU A 935 -9.75 -45.56 11.98
CA LEU A 935 -9.08 -45.50 10.70
C LEU A 935 -7.85 -46.41 10.67
N TYR A 936 -7.08 -46.42 11.75
CA TYR A 936 -5.92 -47.34 11.90
C TYR A 936 -6.38 -48.80 11.82
N ASP A 937 -7.46 -49.18 12.52
CA ASP A 937 -7.97 -50.55 12.48
C ASP A 937 -8.55 -50.92 11.10
N LEU A 938 -9.10 -49.95 10.35
CA LEU A 938 -9.64 -50.17 9.00
C LEU A 938 -8.54 -50.30 7.95
N MET A 939 -7.56 -49.41 7.97
CA MET A 939 -6.60 -49.25 6.89
C MET A 939 -5.35 -50.09 7.08
N GLN A 940 -4.84 -50.24 8.30
CA GLN A 940 -3.60 -50.95 8.57
C GLN A 940 -3.87 -52.45 8.64
N ARG A 941 -3.78 -53.16 7.49
CA ARG A 941 -4.06 -54.60 7.37
C ARG A 941 -2.79 -55.45 7.49
N ASN A 942 -1.62 -54.89 7.21
CA ASN A 942 -0.35 -55.64 7.19
C ASN A 942 0.12 -56.04 8.58
N GLU A 943 0.68 -57.19 8.73
CA GLU A 943 1.37 -57.62 9.92
C GLU A 943 2.68 -56.85 10.08
N PHE A 944 2.98 -56.39 11.29
CA PHE A 944 4.24 -55.75 11.60
C PHE A 944 5.33 -56.81 11.75
N LYS A 945 6.51 -56.55 11.21
CA LYS A 945 7.70 -57.38 11.47
C LYS A 945 8.02 -57.20 12.96
N ILE A 946 7.99 -58.32 13.68
CA ILE A 946 8.42 -58.37 15.08
C ILE A 946 9.92 -58.07 15.07
N ILE A 947 10.34 -57.06 15.79
CA ILE A 947 11.75 -56.77 16.06
C ILE A 947 12.06 -57.48 17.35
N ASP A 948 12.84 -58.59 17.27
CA ASP A 948 13.40 -59.24 18.45
C ASP A 948 14.37 -58.25 19.09
N ILE A 949 13.98 -57.71 20.23
CA ILE A 949 14.83 -56.87 21.06
C ILE A 949 15.52 -57.84 22.03
N GLU A 950 16.41 -58.68 21.54
CA GLU A 950 17.47 -59.26 22.34
C GLU A 950 18.70 -58.35 22.22
N ASP A 951 18.98 -57.60 23.28
CA ASP A 951 20.10 -56.86 23.85
C ASP A 951 19.86 -55.43 24.16
#